data_141a5ad369ac04ca2035efe468ed2195
#
_entry.id   141a5ad369ac04ca2035efe468ed2195
#
_cell.length_a   1.000
_cell.length_b   1.000
_cell.length_c   1.000
_cell.angle_alpha   90.00
_cell.angle_beta   90.00
_cell.angle_gamma   90.00
#
_symmetry.space_group_name_H-M   'P 1'
#
loop_
_entity.id
_entity.type
_entity.pdbx_description
1 polymer ?
#
loop_
_entity_poly.entity_id
_entity_poly.type
_entity_poly.pdbx_seq_one_letter_code
_entity_poly.pdbx_strand_id
1 'polypeptide(L)'
;MDPQDEIYRRIIMTGKGFDDADEQAPLFLRTTEEMLEEFSYLGSEKAEEVVITNPRKISDLVEKISPIRAGKFPPVIEDSDKTLRRICYDRAHEIYGEELPEIVSARLERELNSIISNGYAVMYIIAQKLVWKSNEDGYLVGSRGSVGSSFVATMAGITEVNPLSPHYYCESCHYSEFDSPRVKEYVGRAGCDMPDAVCPNCGKPLKKAGFDIPFETFLGFKGNKEPDIDLNFSGDYQSKAHKYTEVIFGAGQTFRAGTIGTLADKTAFGYVKNYYEERGQHKRNCEIDRIVEGCTGIRRTTGQHPGGIIVLPFGEDINSFTPVQHPANDMTTDIITTHFDYHSIDANLLKLDILGHDDPTMIRMLEDITHLDAQTIPLDNPEVMSLFKSTEALGIKPEDIGGCPLGCLGVPEFGTDFVIQMLLDTKPQSFSDLIRISGLSHGTDVWLGNAQTLIEEGKATISTAICTRDDIMIYLIDKGLESELSFTIMESVRKGKGLKPEWEEEMKAHDVPDWYIWSCKKIKYMFPKAHAAAYVMMAYRIAYYKIFYPLAYYAAYFSIRASAFSYELMCMGRDRLEYYMKDYEKRKDTLTQKEQATVKDMKIVQEMYARGFDFVPVDLYKAQAHRFQVYDDKHLMPALDSIEGLGDKAADAVVLAARNGKFLSKDDFRDRTKVSKTIIDFMADLGVFGDLPESNQFSLFDY
;
A
#
# COMPACT_ATOMS: atom_id res chain seq x y z
N MET A 1 24.75 -11.11 28.77
CA MET A 1 23.56 -10.86 29.62
C MET A 1 24.05 -10.70 31.02
N ASP A 2 23.73 -9.59 31.67
CA ASP A 2 24.05 -9.31 33.06
C ASP A 2 23.10 -10.13 33.97
N PRO A 3 23.53 -10.60 35.15
CA PRO A 3 22.62 -11.25 36.12
C PRO A 3 21.37 -10.42 36.43
N GLN A 4 21.45 -9.09 36.40
CA GLN A 4 20.34 -8.18 36.62
C GLN A 4 19.30 -8.18 35.48
N ASP A 5 19.68 -8.61 34.29
CA ASP A 5 18.80 -8.66 33.11
C ASP A 5 17.88 -9.89 33.15
N GLU A 6 18.08 -10.84 34.04
CA GLU A 6 17.26 -12.05 34.16
C GLU A 6 15.79 -11.73 34.41
N ILE A 7 15.51 -10.61 35.06
CA ILE A 7 14.14 -10.14 35.32
C ILE A 7 13.36 -9.88 34.02
N TYR A 8 14.01 -9.33 32.99
CA TYR A 8 13.37 -9.06 31.70
C TYR A 8 12.93 -10.37 31.03
N ARG A 9 13.77 -11.41 31.10
CA ARG A 9 13.45 -12.73 30.56
C ARG A 9 12.21 -13.32 31.27
N ARG A 10 12.16 -13.26 32.59
CA ARG A 10 11.04 -13.80 33.40
C ARG A 10 9.73 -13.07 33.10
N ILE A 11 9.77 -11.73 33.00
CA ILE A 11 8.63 -10.91 32.61
C ILE A 11 8.09 -11.32 31.23
N ILE A 12 8.99 -11.48 30.24
CA ILE A 12 8.60 -11.85 28.89
C ILE A 12 8.03 -13.27 28.83
N MET A 13 8.64 -14.21 29.57
CA MET A 13 8.14 -15.59 29.65
C MET A 13 6.74 -15.64 30.26
N THR A 14 6.51 -14.98 31.40
CA THR A 14 5.20 -14.87 32.04
C THR A 14 4.18 -14.23 31.07
N GLY A 15 4.55 -13.14 30.39
CA GLY A 15 3.70 -12.47 29.39
C GLY A 15 3.39 -13.33 28.17
N LYS A 16 4.19 -14.36 27.87
CA LYS A 16 3.94 -15.37 26.85
C LYS A 16 3.16 -16.59 27.35
N GLY A 17 2.78 -16.62 28.64
CA GLY A 17 1.99 -17.68 29.24
C GLY A 17 2.81 -18.90 29.71
N PHE A 18 4.10 -18.73 30.02
CA PHE A 18 4.89 -19.77 30.66
C PHE A 18 4.64 -19.72 32.18
N ASP A 19 4.07 -20.75 32.73
CA ASP A 19 3.71 -20.84 34.13
C ASP A 19 4.93 -21.05 35.05
N ASP A 20 6.02 -21.60 34.51
CA ASP A 20 7.27 -21.92 35.21
C ASP A 20 8.34 -20.82 35.09
N ALA A 21 7.98 -19.61 34.68
CA ALA A 21 8.93 -18.54 34.41
C ALA A 21 9.86 -18.21 35.59
N ASP A 22 9.36 -18.30 36.82
CA ASP A 22 10.13 -18.03 38.05
C ASP A 22 10.95 -19.24 38.53
N GLU A 23 10.59 -20.44 38.07
CA GLU A 23 11.27 -21.70 38.44
C GLU A 23 12.42 -22.07 37.50
N GLN A 24 12.52 -21.40 36.34
CA GLN A 24 13.56 -21.64 35.35
C GLN A 24 14.94 -21.25 35.85
N ALA A 25 15.96 -22.04 35.45
CA ALA A 25 17.35 -21.70 35.73
C ALA A 25 17.71 -20.34 35.12
N PRO A 26 18.50 -19.52 35.83
CA PRO A 26 18.93 -18.22 35.30
C PRO A 26 19.89 -18.41 34.09
N LEU A 27 19.70 -17.63 33.06
CA LEU A 27 20.48 -17.68 31.81
C LEU A 27 21.26 -16.38 31.61
N PHE A 28 22.40 -16.26 32.25
CA PHE A 28 23.34 -15.17 32.01
C PHE A 28 24.74 -15.70 31.73
N LEU A 29 25.62 -14.86 31.15
CA LEU A 29 26.98 -15.24 30.85
C LEU A 29 27.77 -15.34 32.16
N ARG A 30 28.33 -16.51 32.44
CA ARG A 30 29.17 -16.78 33.59
C ARG A 30 30.64 -16.86 33.18
N THR A 31 31.52 -16.40 34.06
CA THR A 31 32.96 -16.61 33.88
C THR A 31 33.33 -18.07 34.14
N THR A 32 34.57 -18.46 33.78
CA THR A 32 35.06 -19.80 34.05
C THR A 32 35.07 -20.10 35.55
N GLU A 33 35.44 -19.12 36.39
CA GLU A 33 35.45 -19.22 37.84
C GLU A 33 34.07 -19.44 38.42
N GLU A 34 33.07 -18.65 37.97
CA GLU A 34 31.69 -18.81 38.39
C GLU A 34 31.12 -20.17 37.97
N MET A 35 31.46 -20.66 36.77
CA MET A 35 31.07 -22.00 36.32
C MET A 35 31.70 -23.10 37.14
N LEU A 36 32.99 -22.98 37.51
CA LEU A 36 33.66 -23.93 38.39
C LEU A 36 33.03 -23.96 39.80
N GLU A 37 32.62 -22.81 40.30
CA GLU A 37 31.89 -22.72 41.58
C GLU A 37 30.52 -23.43 41.49
N GLU A 38 29.73 -23.18 40.43
CA GLU A 38 28.47 -23.85 40.21
C GLU A 38 28.58 -25.38 40.14
N PHE A 39 29.67 -25.87 39.55
CA PHE A 39 29.93 -27.31 39.43
C PHE A 39 30.77 -27.89 40.57
N SER A 40 31.01 -27.12 41.64
CA SER A 40 31.83 -27.55 42.78
C SER A 40 31.34 -28.83 43.48
N TYR A 41 30.04 -29.12 43.39
CA TYR A 41 29.45 -30.35 43.92
C TYR A 41 29.98 -31.65 43.29
N LEU A 42 30.62 -31.55 42.10
CA LEU A 42 31.29 -32.71 41.45
C LEU A 42 32.68 -32.98 41.95
N GLY A 43 33.26 -32.12 42.79
CA GLY A 43 34.68 -32.10 43.13
C GLY A 43 35.55 -31.42 42.06
N SER A 44 36.73 -30.90 42.47
CA SER A 44 37.52 -30.01 41.62
C SER A 44 37.95 -30.61 40.28
N GLU A 45 38.38 -31.86 40.28
CA GLU A 45 38.86 -32.56 39.07
C GLU A 45 37.72 -32.74 38.04
N LYS A 46 36.55 -33.15 38.51
CA LYS A 46 35.38 -33.37 37.64
C LYS A 46 34.74 -32.06 37.18
N ALA A 47 34.76 -31.03 38.03
CA ALA A 47 34.31 -29.70 37.66
C ALA A 47 35.20 -29.10 36.55
N GLU A 48 36.54 -29.26 36.66
CA GLU A 48 37.47 -28.83 35.61
C GLU A 48 37.25 -29.60 34.29
N GLU A 49 37.00 -30.88 34.38
CA GLU A 49 36.68 -31.70 33.18
C GLU A 49 35.44 -31.16 32.47
N VAL A 50 34.37 -30.89 33.21
CA VAL A 50 33.06 -30.47 32.65
C VAL A 50 33.08 -29.02 32.14
N VAL A 51 33.73 -28.13 32.88
CA VAL A 51 33.71 -26.68 32.59
C VAL A 51 34.80 -26.26 31.61
N ILE A 52 35.94 -26.87 31.63
CA ILE A 52 37.12 -26.44 30.84
C ILE A 52 37.48 -27.48 29.78
N THR A 53 37.78 -28.71 30.21
CA THR A 53 38.38 -29.70 29.31
C THR A 53 37.44 -30.14 28.21
N ASN A 54 36.19 -30.47 28.52
CA ASN A 54 35.22 -30.93 27.54
C ASN A 54 34.77 -29.82 26.61
N PRO A 55 34.44 -28.58 27.08
CA PRO A 55 34.17 -27.47 26.18
C PRO A 55 35.30 -27.13 25.21
N ARG A 56 36.58 -27.20 25.67
CA ARG A 56 37.73 -27.04 24.79
C ARG A 56 37.82 -28.13 23.73
N LYS A 57 37.65 -29.39 24.10
CA LYS A 57 37.63 -30.50 23.13
C LYS A 57 36.55 -30.31 22.07
N ILE A 58 35.36 -29.84 22.47
CA ILE A 58 34.28 -29.53 21.53
C ILE A 58 34.67 -28.37 20.64
N SER A 59 35.21 -27.30 21.21
CA SER A 59 35.68 -26.12 20.48
C SER A 59 36.75 -26.47 19.43
N ASP A 60 37.66 -27.39 19.77
CA ASP A 60 38.75 -27.85 18.87
C ASP A 60 38.20 -28.67 17.67
N LEU A 61 37.01 -29.23 17.79
CA LEU A 61 36.30 -29.93 16.69
C LEU A 61 35.57 -28.97 15.72
N VAL A 62 35.37 -27.73 16.14
CA VAL A 62 34.62 -26.75 15.35
C VAL A 62 35.54 -26.11 14.32
N GLU A 63 35.19 -26.25 13.05
CA GLU A 63 35.85 -25.55 11.96
C GLU A 63 35.29 -24.14 11.78
N LYS A 64 36.14 -23.22 11.32
CA LYS A 64 35.68 -21.87 10.97
C LYS A 64 34.86 -21.91 9.70
N ILE A 65 33.58 -21.70 9.82
CA ILE A 65 32.63 -21.63 8.69
C ILE A 65 32.00 -20.27 8.60
N SER A 66 31.52 -19.93 7.41
CA SER A 66 30.57 -18.84 7.20
C SER A 66 29.18 -19.46 7.03
N PRO A 67 28.25 -19.28 7.98
CA PRO A 67 26.94 -19.91 7.92
C PRO A 67 26.05 -19.32 6.82
N ILE A 68 26.36 -18.10 6.39
CA ILE A 68 25.68 -17.42 5.29
C ILE A 68 26.67 -17.20 4.16
N ARG A 69 26.30 -17.59 2.96
CA ARG A 69 27.10 -17.42 1.75
C ARG A 69 27.29 -15.94 1.44
N ALA A 70 28.53 -15.49 1.28
CA ALA A 70 28.85 -14.11 0.97
C ALA A 70 28.62 -13.79 -0.52
N GLY A 71 28.19 -12.56 -0.83
CA GLY A 71 28.01 -12.06 -2.17
C GLY A 71 26.55 -11.93 -2.57
N LYS A 72 26.32 -11.31 -3.71
CA LYS A 72 24.99 -11.06 -4.31
C LYS A 72 24.68 -12.11 -5.35
N PHE A 73 23.50 -12.67 -5.28
CA PHE A 73 23.00 -13.75 -6.15
C PHE A 73 21.70 -13.32 -6.85
N PRO A 74 21.78 -12.47 -7.88
CA PRO A 74 20.60 -12.06 -8.61
C PRO A 74 20.08 -13.23 -9.47
N PRO A 75 18.75 -13.31 -9.69
CA PRO A 75 18.20 -14.26 -10.63
C PRO A 75 18.67 -13.97 -12.05
N VAL A 76 18.73 -15.01 -12.89
CA VAL A 76 19.11 -14.91 -14.28
C VAL A 76 17.93 -15.33 -15.15
N ILE A 77 17.59 -14.51 -16.15
CA ILE A 77 16.67 -14.86 -17.23
C ILE A 77 17.44 -14.71 -18.53
N GLU A 78 17.51 -15.80 -19.30
CA GLU A 78 18.25 -15.83 -20.55
C GLU A 78 17.73 -14.77 -21.54
N ASP A 79 18.64 -14.11 -22.26
CA ASP A 79 18.35 -13.05 -23.23
C ASP A 79 17.49 -11.88 -22.70
N SER A 80 17.48 -11.62 -21.40
CA SER A 80 16.70 -10.51 -20.81
C SER A 80 17.01 -9.15 -21.43
N ASP A 81 18.29 -8.88 -21.74
CA ASP A 81 18.75 -7.62 -22.36
C ASP A 81 18.15 -7.43 -23.75
N LYS A 82 18.24 -8.47 -24.60
CA LYS A 82 17.71 -8.44 -25.97
C LYS A 82 16.18 -8.38 -25.96
N THR A 83 15.56 -9.13 -25.06
CA THR A 83 14.09 -9.18 -24.92
C THR A 83 13.54 -7.84 -24.48
N LEU A 84 14.16 -7.20 -23.47
CA LEU A 84 13.74 -5.88 -23.00
C LEU A 84 13.85 -4.83 -24.12
N ARG A 85 14.99 -4.78 -24.81
CA ARG A 85 15.21 -3.87 -25.93
C ARG A 85 14.16 -4.06 -27.02
N ARG A 86 13.91 -5.30 -27.44
CA ARG A 86 12.90 -5.63 -28.45
C ARG A 86 11.51 -5.17 -28.03
N ILE A 87 11.05 -5.53 -26.84
CA ILE A 87 9.72 -5.14 -26.33
C ILE A 87 9.55 -3.63 -26.36
N CYS A 88 10.55 -2.89 -25.89
CA CYS A 88 10.49 -1.43 -25.83
C CYS A 88 10.43 -0.79 -27.22
N TYR A 89 11.24 -1.26 -28.16
CA TYR A 89 11.23 -0.73 -29.54
C TYR A 89 9.96 -1.11 -30.29
N ASP A 90 9.48 -2.35 -30.17
CA ASP A 90 8.23 -2.79 -30.77
C ASP A 90 7.08 -1.89 -30.32
N ARG A 91 6.99 -1.61 -29.00
CA ARG A 91 5.95 -0.73 -28.46
C ARG A 91 6.12 0.73 -28.88
N ALA A 92 7.35 1.24 -28.90
CA ALA A 92 7.63 2.61 -29.36
C ALA A 92 7.25 2.79 -30.83
N HIS A 93 7.57 1.84 -31.71
CA HIS A 93 7.16 1.87 -33.12
C HIS A 93 5.65 1.74 -33.32
N GLU A 94 4.97 0.96 -32.47
CA GLU A 94 3.50 0.87 -32.48
C GLU A 94 2.84 2.23 -32.18
N ILE A 95 3.43 3.03 -31.28
CA ILE A 95 2.87 4.32 -30.87
C ILE A 95 3.31 5.45 -31.82
N TYR A 96 4.61 5.55 -32.10
CA TYR A 96 5.24 6.71 -32.76
C TYR A 96 5.62 6.47 -34.22
N GLY A 97 5.43 5.25 -34.77
CA GLY A 97 5.73 4.89 -36.15
C GLY A 97 7.12 4.31 -36.35
N GLU A 98 7.43 3.96 -37.62
CA GLU A 98 8.73 3.32 -37.99
C GLU A 98 9.92 4.26 -37.75
N GLU A 99 9.76 5.54 -38.04
CA GLU A 99 10.74 6.57 -37.75
C GLU A 99 10.41 7.22 -36.42
N LEU A 100 11.14 6.84 -35.35
CA LEU A 100 10.92 7.38 -34.04
C LEU A 100 11.36 8.84 -33.93
N PRO A 101 10.58 9.72 -33.27
CA PRO A 101 11.04 11.06 -32.90
C PRO A 101 12.36 10.99 -32.11
N GLU A 102 13.26 11.94 -32.34
CA GLU A 102 14.58 11.97 -31.68
C GLU A 102 14.46 11.92 -30.15
N ILE A 103 13.50 12.66 -29.57
CA ILE A 103 13.27 12.67 -28.11
C ILE A 103 12.91 11.27 -27.59
N VAL A 104 12.17 10.48 -28.34
CA VAL A 104 11.78 9.10 -27.98
C VAL A 104 12.96 8.16 -28.08
N SER A 105 13.66 8.16 -29.21
CA SER A 105 14.81 7.28 -29.45
C SER A 105 15.98 7.60 -28.53
N ALA A 106 16.30 8.87 -28.32
CA ALA A 106 17.35 9.29 -27.40
C ALA A 106 17.05 8.89 -25.96
N ARG A 107 15.79 9.04 -25.50
CA ARG A 107 15.38 8.63 -24.16
C ARG A 107 15.48 7.12 -23.99
N LEU A 108 14.99 6.32 -24.96
CA LEU A 108 15.08 4.86 -24.94
C LEU A 108 16.54 4.39 -24.88
N GLU A 109 17.40 4.89 -25.78
CA GLU A 109 18.80 4.46 -25.81
C GLU A 109 19.53 4.81 -24.52
N ARG A 110 19.33 6.01 -23.98
CA ARG A 110 19.94 6.43 -22.72
C ARG A 110 19.53 5.51 -21.57
N GLU A 111 18.24 5.21 -21.44
CA GLU A 111 17.73 4.37 -20.36
C GLU A 111 18.15 2.90 -20.55
N LEU A 112 17.98 2.33 -21.74
CA LEU A 112 18.36 0.94 -22.04
C LEU A 112 19.85 0.71 -21.82
N ASN A 113 20.69 1.64 -22.24
CA ASN A 113 22.14 1.52 -22.02
C ASN A 113 22.48 1.54 -20.53
N SER A 114 21.84 2.41 -19.73
CA SER A 114 22.04 2.44 -18.29
C SER A 114 21.54 1.17 -17.59
N ILE A 115 20.36 0.69 -17.98
CA ILE A 115 19.73 -0.51 -17.39
C ILE A 115 20.55 -1.76 -17.71
N ILE A 116 20.94 -1.94 -18.98
CA ILE A 116 21.65 -3.13 -19.48
C ILE A 116 23.09 -3.17 -18.95
N SER A 117 23.82 -2.06 -19.03
CA SER A 117 25.21 -1.99 -18.56
C SER A 117 25.36 -2.25 -17.05
N ASN A 118 24.34 -1.95 -16.27
CA ASN A 118 24.30 -2.23 -14.82
C ASN A 118 23.68 -3.59 -14.46
N GLY A 119 23.24 -4.38 -15.46
CA GLY A 119 22.69 -5.72 -15.24
C GLY A 119 21.24 -5.73 -14.70
N TYR A 120 20.47 -4.65 -14.87
CA TYR A 120 19.13 -4.52 -14.31
C TYR A 120 18.00 -5.01 -15.24
N ALA A 121 18.32 -5.42 -16.47
CA ALA A 121 17.30 -5.84 -17.45
C ALA A 121 16.44 -7.00 -16.94
N VAL A 122 17.02 -7.92 -16.18
CA VAL A 122 16.29 -9.05 -15.59
C VAL A 122 15.16 -8.58 -14.66
N MET A 123 15.38 -7.53 -13.87
CA MET A 123 14.36 -6.98 -12.96
C MET A 123 13.18 -6.38 -13.74
N TYR A 124 13.45 -5.69 -14.84
CA TYR A 124 12.41 -5.18 -15.74
C TYR A 124 11.62 -6.31 -16.40
N ILE A 125 12.27 -7.37 -16.85
CA ILE A 125 11.59 -8.53 -17.45
C ILE A 125 10.72 -9.27 -16.42
N ILE A 126 11.17 -9.41 -15.19
CA ILE A 126 10.36 -9.98 -14.10
C ILE A 126 9.09 -9.16 -13.89
N ALA A 127 9.25 -7.85 -13.71
CA ALA A 127 8.14 -6.92 -13.53
C ALA A 127 7.16 -6.95 -14.72
N GLN A 128 7.69 -6.93 -15.94
CA GLN A 128 6.91 -7.04 -17.17
C GLN A 128 6.08 -8.32 -17.21
N LYS A 129 6.68 -9.49 -16.91
CA LYS A 129 5.95 -10.77 -16.90
C LYS A 129 4.82 -10.78 -15.86
N LEU A 130 5.07 -10.26 -14.65
CA LEU A 130 4.08 -10.17 -13.58
C LEU A 130 2.91 -9.25 -13.97
N VAL A 131 3.21 -8.05 -14.48
CA VAL A 131 2.18 -7.08 -14.88
C VAL A 131 1.35 -7.59 -16.05
N TRP A 132 2.00 -8.11 -17.09
CA TRP A 132 1.29 -8.64 -18.26
C TRP A 132 0.37 -9.80 -17.88
N LYS A 133 0.81 -10.70 -17.02
CA LYS A 133 -0.03 -11.81 -16.54
C LYS A 133 -1.24 -11.32 -15.75
N SER A 134 -1.06 -10.32 -14.89
CA SER A 134 -2.18 -9.72 -14.14
C SER A 134 -3.19 -9.06 -15.08
N ASN A 135 -2.70 -8.29 -16.07
CA ASN A 135 -3.56 -7.63 -17.07
C ASN A 135 -4.29 -8.65 -17.95
N GLU A 136 -3.62 -9.72 -18.38
CA GLU A 136 -4.24 -10.82 -19.13
C GLU A 136 -5.40 -11.45 -18.36
N ASP A 137 -5.22 -11.63 -17.07
CA ASP A 137 -6.27 -12.16 -16.17
C ASP A 137 -7.31 -11.09 -15.79
N GLY A 138 -7.23 -9.88 -16.34
CA GLY A 138 -8.20 -8.79 -16.21
C GLY A 138 -8.00 -7.87 -15.00
N TYR A 139 -6.83 -7.90 -14.36
CA TYR A 139 -6.53 -7.04 -13.21
C TYR A 139 -5.45 -6.03 -13.54
N LEU A 140 -5.80 -4.75 -13.57
CA LEU A 140 -4.83 -3.67 -13.74
C LEU A 140 -3.84 -3.65 -12.57
N VAL A 141 -2.61 -3.25 -12.88
CA VAL A 141 -1.54 -3.08 -11.89
C VAL A 141 -1.17 -1.61 -11.81
N GLY A 142 -1.20 -1.05 -10.61
CA GLY A 142 -0.69 0.29 -10.35
C GLY A 142 0.80 0.26 -10.06
N SER A 143 1.54 1.24 -10.54
CA SER A 143 2.92 1.44 -10.11
C SER A 143 2.99 2.36 -8.89
N ARG A 144 4.04 2.21 -8.09
CA ARG A 144 4.35 3.08 -6.95
C ARG A 144 5.83 3.39 -6.91
N GLY A 145 6.23 4.33 -6.05
CA GLY A 145 7.64 4.73 -6.00
C GLY A 145 8.08 5.45 -7.26
N SER A 146 9.30 5.17 -7.69
CA SER A 146 9.96 5.92 -8.78
C SER A 146 9.99 5.17 -10.13
N VAL A 147 9.38 4.00 -10.26
CA VAL A 147 9.39 3.23 -11.52
C VAL A 147 8.77 3.99 -12.71
N GLY A 148 7.76 4.82 -12.46
CA GLY A 148 7.14 5.68 -13.47
C GLY A 148 8.07 6.79 -14.02
N SER A 149 9.28 6.94 -13.49
CA SER A 149 10.32 7.81 -14.07
C SER A 149 11.06 7.15 -15.25
N SER A 150 10.87 5.84 -15.46
CA SER A 150 11.53 5.09 -16.54
C SER A 150 10.60 4.95 -17.74
N PHE A 151 11.02 5.51 -18.88
CA PHE A 151 10.31 5.34 -20.14
C PHE A 151 10.43 3.90 -20.69
N VAL A 152 11.52 3.23 -20.37
CA VAL A 152 11.66 1.78 -20.63
C VAL A 152 10.58 1.00 -19.87
N ALA A 153 10.29 1.34 -18.62
CA ALA A 153 9.21 0.71 -17.87
C ALA A 153 7.82 0.98 -18.51
N THR A 154 7.61 2.17 -19.07
CA THR A 154 6.37 2.50 -19.80
C THR A 154 6.27 1.66 -21.08
N MET A 155 7.33 1.61 -21.89
CA MET A 155 7.33 0.85 -23.14
C MET A 155 7.29 -0.66 -22.92
N ALA A 156 7.86 -1.16 -21.83
CA ALA A 156 7.75 -2.56 -21.43
C ALA A 156 6.36 -2.92 -20.84
N GLY A 157 5.44 -1.96 -20.67
CA GLY A 157 4.12 -2.19 -20.13
C GLY A 157 4.11 -2.49 -18.61
N ILE A 158 5.13 -2.02 -17.89
CA ILE A 158 5.22 -2.17 -16.41
C ILE A 158 4.40 -1.08 -15.71
N THR A 159 4.39 0.14 -16.26
CA THR A 159 3.67 1.30 -15.73
C THR A 159 2.90 2.03 -16.82
N GLU A 160 1.79 2.64 -16.46
CA GLU A 160 1.03 3.53 -17.35
C GLU A 160 1.56 4.98 -17.31
N VAL A 161 2.42 5.32 -16.36
CA VAL A 161 3.03 6.65 -16.27
C VAL A 161 4.02 6.82 -17.41
N ASN A 162 3.79 7.79 -18.28
CA ASN A 162 4.72 8.16 -19.36
C ASN A 162 5.57 9.35 -18.90
N PRO A 163 6.89 9.17 -18.67
CA PRO A 163 7.76 10.22 -18.14
C PRO A 163 8.28 11.20 -19.20
N LEU A 164 7.96 11.02 -20.47
CA LEU A 164 8.36 11.98 -21.51
C LEU A 164 7.74 13.36 -21.23
N SER A 165 8.30 14.38 -21.84
CA SER A 165 7.69 15.71 -21.84
C SER A 165 6.27 15.66 -22.43
N PRO A 166 5.38 16.59 -22.07
CA PRO A 166 4.04 16.68 -22.64
C PRO A 166 4.09 16.69 -24.18
N HIS A 167 3.23 15.91 -24.80
CA HIS A 167 3.19 15.79 -26.25
C HIS A 167 1.85 15.29 -26.75
N TYR A 168 1.56 15.54 -28.03
CA TYR A 168 0.48 14.92 -28.75
C TYR A 168 1.03 13.75 -29.60
N TYR A 169 0.19 12.74 -29.80
CA TYR A 169 0.45 11.67 -30.76
C TYR A 169 -0.86 11.18 -31.40
N CYS A 170 -0.77 10.65 -32.62
CA CYS A 170 -1.91 10.10 -33.35
C CYS A 170 -1.81 8.59 -33.45
N GLU A 171 -2.78 7.88 -32.88
CA GLU A 171 -2.83 6.41 -32.94
C GLU A 171 -3.02 5.85 -34.37
N SER A 172 -3.50 6.69 -35.31
CA SER A 172 -3.84 6.22 -36.66
C SER A 172 -2.74 6.45 -37.69
N CYS A 173 -1.98 7.52 -37.58
CA CYS A 173 -0.92 7.86 -38.57
C CYS A 173 0.43 8.14 -37.94
N HIS A 174 0.55 7.93 -36.61
CA HIS A 174 1.78 8.08 -35.82
C HIS A 174 2.39 9.49 -35.83
N TYR A 175 1.60 10.52 -36.24
CA TYR A 175 2.01 11.90 -36.06
C TYR A 175 2.30 12.17 -34.58
N SER A 176 3.35 12.89 -34.29
CA SER A 176 3.69 13.31 -32.93
C SER A 176 4.18 14.75 -32.89
N GLU A 177 3.95 15.43 -31.77
CA GLU A 177 4.26 16.84 -31.61
C GLU A 177 4.80 17.08 -30.21
N PHE A 178 6.11 17.42 -30.11
CA PHE A 178 6.83 17.65 -28.86
C PHE A 178 7.27 19.09 -28.66
N ASP A 179 7.53 19.83 -29.74
CA ASP A 179 8.28 21.11 -29.72
C ASP A 179 7.48 22.35 -30.14
N SER A 180 6.20 22.20 -30.42
CA SER A 180 5.37 23.33 -30.86
C SER A 180 5.17 24.33 -29.70
N PRO A 181 4.89 25.63 -29.99
CA PRO A 181 4.62 26.63 -28.97
C PRO A 181 3.54 26.21 -27.98
N ARG A 182 2.43 25.61 -28.47
CA ARG A 182 1.32 25.15 -27.64
C ARG A 182 1.70 24.02 -26.68
N VAL A 183 2.69 23.19 -27.03
CA VAL A 183 3.19 22.11 -26.17
C VAL A 183 4.16 22.66 -25.14
N LYS A 184 5.03 23.60 -25.53
CA LYS A 184 6.04 24.20 -24.66
C LYS A 184 5.46 24.92 -23.43
N GLU A 185 4.22 25.41 -23.53
CA GLU A 185 3.51 26.01 -22.39
C GLU A 185 3.22 25.03 -21.26
N TYR A 186 3.26 23.72 -21.55
CA TYR A 186 2.95 22.64 -20.61
C TYR A 186 4.19 21.90 -20.09
N VAL A 187 5.40 22.34 -20.43
CA VAL A 187 6.64 21.78 -19.86
C VAL A 187 6.59 21.85 -18.33
N GLY A 188 6.93 20.73 -17.68
CA GLY A 188 6.81 20.55 -16.23
C GLY A 188 5.40 20.20 -15.72
N ARG A 189 4.42 20.15 -16.62
CA ARG A 189 3.03 19.77 -16.32
C ARG A 189 2.68 18.39 -16.89
N ALA A 190 1.42 17.99 -16.77
CA ALA A 190 0.89 16.78 -17.36
C ALA A 190 0.37 17.04 -18.79
N GLY A 191 0.68 16.15 -19.71
CA GLY A 191 0.19 16.25 -21.10
C GLY A 191 -1.33 16.22 -21.21
N CYS A 192 -2.04 15.54 -20.30
CA CYS A 192 -3.50 15.52 -20.27
C CYS A 192 -4.13 16.90 -20.02
N ASP A 193 -3.39 17.86 -19.47
CA ASP A 193 -3.87 19.24 -19.27
C ASP A 193 -3.83 20.07 -20.56
N MET A 194 -3.19 19.59 -21.63
CA MET A 194 -3.18 20.28 -22.93
C MET A 194 -4.56 20.31 -23.55
N PRO A 195 -4.90 21.33 -24.34
CA PRO A 195 -6.18 21.41 -25.02
C PRO A 195 -6.35 20.26 -26.04
N ASP A 196 -7.59 19.87 -26.31
CA ASP A 196 -7.89 18.90 -27.35
C ASP A 196 -7.46 19.42 -28.72
N ALA A 197 -6.91 18.52 -29.51
CA ALA A 197 -6.40 18.86 -30.84
C ALA A 197 -6.69 17.75 -31.85
N VAL A 198 -6.69 18.14 -33.11
CA VAL A 198 -6.92 17.26 -34.25
C VAL A 198 -5.62 17.06 -35.01
N CYS A 199 -5.37 15.84 -35.44
CA CYS A 199 -4.19 15.49 -36.20
C CYS A 199 -4.15 16.25 -37.53
N PRO A 200 -3.09 17.01 -37.83
CA PRO A 200 -2.98 17.75 -39.08
C PRO A 200 -2.86 16.84 -40.32
N ASN A 201 -2.41 15.59 -40.12
CA ASN A 201 -2.20 14.66 -41.23
C ASN A 201 -3.44 13.86 -41.62
N CYS A 202 -4.22 13.38 -40.62
CA CYS A 202 -5.35 12.47 -40.89
C CYS A 202 -6.70 12.97 -40.36
N GLY A 203 -6.73 14.12 -39.68
CA GLY A 203 -7.97 14.71 -39.15
C GLY A 203 -8.60 14.01 -37.94
N LYS A 204 -7.96 12.98 -37.38
CA LYS A 204 -8.46 12.30 -36.17
C LYS A 204 -8.02 13.01 -34.90
N PRO A 205 -8.75 12.82 -33.77
CA PRO A 205 -8.34 13.38 -32.49
C PRO A 205 -6.94 12.90 -32.10
N LEU A 206 -6.13 13.81 -31.59
CA LEU A 206 -4.81 13.49 -31.03
C LEU A 206 -4.94 13.01 -29.60
N LYS A 207 -4.09 12.05 -29.23
CA LYS A 207 -3.87 11.65 -27.84
C LYS A 207 -2.88 12.60 -27.18
N LYS A 208 -3.01 12.76 -25.88
CA LYS A 208 -2.20 13.61 -25.02
C LYS A 208 -1.47 12.75 -24.00
N ALA A 209 -0.15 12.89 -23.89
CA ALA A 209 0.67 12.10 -22.97
C ALA A 209 1.83 12.91 -22.41
N GLY A 210 2.51 12.32 -21.44
CA GLY A 210 3.73 12.85 -20.83
C GLY A 210 3.48 13.55 -19.50
N PHE A 211 4.30 13.20 -18.51
CA PHE A 211 4.29 13.81 -17.17
C PHE A 211 5.57 14.59 -16.86
N ASP A 212 6.50 14.63 -17.79
CA ASP A 212 7.78 15.35 -17.67
C ASP A 212 8.58 14.96 -16.41
N ILE A 213 9.00 13.71 -16.37
CA ILE A 213 9.71 13.14 -15.21
C ILE A 213 11.12 12.72 -15.65
N PRO A 214 12.19 13.20 -14.99
CA PRO A 214 13.55 12.81 -15.32
C PRO A 214 13.85 11.36 -14.88
N PHE A 215 14.55 10.62 -15.74
CA PHE A 215 14.96 9.24 -15.44
C PHE A 215 15.93 9.15 -14.25
N GLU A 216 16.74 10.16 -14.06
CA GLU A 216 17.77 10.21 -13.03
C GLU A 216 17.19 10.09 -11.61
N THR A 217 15.94 10.45 -11.40
CA THR A 217 15.26 10.24 -10.10
C THR A 217 15.06 8.76 -9.77
N PHE A 218 15.13 7.88 -10.76
CA PHE A 218 15.02 6.44 -10.59
C PHE A 218 16.38 5.77 -10.31
N LEU A 219 17.33 5.88 -11.25
CA LEU A 219 18.63 5.18 -11.17
C LEU A 219 19.83 6.08 -10.85
N GLY A 220 19.63 7.41 -10.74
CA GLY A 220 20.72 8.38 -10.64
C GLY A 220 21.41 8.66 -11.99
N PHE A 221 22.32 9.63 -12.00
CA PHE A 221 23.05 10.02 -13.21
C PHE A 221 24.04 8.95 -13.69
N LYS A 222 24.60 8.15 -12.78
CA LYS A 222 25.56 7.07 -13.08
C LYS A 222 24.90 5.69 -13.19
N GLY A 223 23.60 5.58 -12.98
CA GLY A 223 22.89 4.30 -12.98
C GLY A 223 23.32 3.35 -11.85
N ASN A 224 23.99 3.84 -10.83
CA ASN A 224 24.53 3.05 -9.72
C ASN A 224 23.54 2.81 -8.57
N LYS A 225 22.36 3.40 -8.66
CA LYS A 225 21.25 3.11 -7.75
C LYS A 225 20.46 1.92 -8.31
N GLU A 226 20.34 0.85 -7.52
CA GLU A 226 19.54 -0.31 -7.91
C GLU A 226 18.06 0.08 -8.11
N PRO A 227 17.41 -0.38 -9.19
CA PRO A 227 16.00 -0.08 -9.43
C PRO A 227 15.11 -0.76 -8.39
N ASP A 228 14.20 0.01 -7.82
CA ASP A 228 13.17 -0.46 -6.92
C ASP A 228 11.84 -0.41 -7.69
N ILE A 229 11.40 -1.58 -8.18
CA ILE A 229 10.18 -1.70 -9.00
C ILE A 229 9.05 -2.19 -8.11
N ASP A 230 8.38 -1.25 -7.48
CA ASP A 230 7.22 -1.50 -6.62
C ASP A 230 5.93 -1.50 -7.43
N LEU A 231 5.12 -2.55 -7.26
CA LEU A 231 3.87 -2.75 -7.99
C LEU A 231 2.70 -3.02 -7.06
N ASN A 232 1.60 -2.35 -7.31
CA ASN A 232 0.33 -2.52 -6.61
C ASN A 232 -0.58 -3.45 -7.43
N PHE A 233 -0.69 -4.68 -7.00
CA PHE A 233 -1.65 -5.64 -7.55
C PHE A 233 -2.99 -5.53 -6.83
N SER A 234 -4.07 -5.97 -7.47
CA SER A 234 -5.33 -6.16 -6.76
C SER A 234 -5.14 -7.12 -5.58
N GLY A 235 -5.70 -6.79 -4.42
CA GLY A 235 -5.69 -7.68 -3.25
C GLY A 235 -6.27 -9.07 -3.57
N ASP A 236 -7.28 -9.13 -4.43
CA ASP A 236 -7.90 -10.38 -4.88
C ASP A 236 -6.99 -11.21 -5.81
N TYR A 237 -6.01 -10.57 -6.45
CA TYR A 237 -5.09 -11.22 -7.38
C TYR A 237 -3.69 -11.49 -6.78
N GLN A 238 -3.34 -10.86 -5.68
CA GLN A 238 -1.99 -10.89 -5.10
C GLN A 238 -1.47 -12.33 -4.89
N SER A 239 -2.29 -13.23 -4.38
CA SER A 239 -1.89 -14.63 -4.16
C SER A 239 -1.56 -15.37 -5.47
N LYS A 240 -2.28 -15.07 -6.55
CA LYS A 240 -2.01 -15.61 -7.89
C LYS A 240 -0.71 -15.03 -8.45
N ALA A 241 -0.47 -13.73 -8.27
CA ALA A 241 0.79 -13.09 -8.68
C ALA A 241 1.99 -13.68 -7.93
N HIS A 242 1.86 -13.92 -6.62
CA HIS A 242 2.88 -14.63 -5.85
C HIS A 242 3.16 -16.02 -6.41
N LYS A 243 2.13 -16.79 -6.70
CA LYS A 243 2.29 -18.14 -7.27
C LYS A 243 2.89 -18.11 -8.68
N TYR A 244 2.60 -17.09 -9.45
CA TYR A 244 3.16 -16.93 -10.80
C TYR A 244 4.68 -16.75 -10.79
N THR A 245 5.28 -16.27 -9.70
CA THR A 245 6.74 -16.22 -9.55
C THR A 245 7.38 -17.61 -9.68
N GLU A 246 6.70 -18.67 -9.23
CA GLU A 246 7.18 -20.05 -9.41
C GLU A 246 7.17 -20.48 -10.88
N VAL A 247 6.27 -19.92 -11.70
CA VAL A 247 6.27 -20.15 -13.15
C VAL A 247 7.46 -19.45 -13.82
N ILE A 248 7.82 -18.26 -13.33
CA ILE A 248 8.94 -17.49 -13.88
C ILE A 248 10.29 -18.13 -13.54
N PHE A 249 10.47 -18.58 -12.30
CA PHE A 249 11.78 -19.00 -11.74
C PHE A 249 11.90 -20.51 -11.53
N GLY A 250 10.82 -21.24 -11.56
CA GLY A 250 10.77 -22.67 -11.25
C GLY A 250 10.28 -22.97 -9.84
N ALA A 251 9.72 -24.15 -9.65
CA ALA A 251 9.24 -24.63 -8.35
C ALA A 251 10.41 -24.71 -7.34
N GLY A 252 10.19 -24.21 -6.13
CA GLY A 252 11.19 -24.23 -5.07
C GLY A 252 12.25 -23.12 -5.17
N GLN A 253 12.12 -22.18 -6.13
CA GLN A 253 13.03 -21.06 -6.29
C GLN A 253 12.48 -19.74 -5.72
N THR A 254 11.26 -19.72 -5.18
CA THR A 254 10.65 -18.53 -4.59
C THR A 254 10.10 -18.83 -3.20
N PHE A 255 10.31 -17.91 -2.28
CA PHE A 255 9.92 -18.01 -0.89
C PHE A 255 9.28 -16.72 -0.43
N ARG A 256 8.27 -16.79 0.42
CA ARG A 256 7.78 -15.60 1.11
C ARG A 256 8.87 -15.02 1.99
N ALA A 257 9.04 -13.69 1.98
CA ALA A 257 9.93 -13.04 2.93
C ALA A 257 9.38 -13.19 4.35
N GLY A 258 10.22 -13.65 5.26
CA GLY A 258 9.89 -13.71 6.68
C GLY A 258 9.97 -12.33 7.34
N THR A 259 9.20 -12.16 8.40
CA THR A 259 9.29 -10.99 9.30
C THR A 259 9.47 -11.45 10.73
N ILE A 260 10.15 -10.64 11.52
CA ILE A 260 10.31 -10.85 12.97
C ILE A 260 9.50 -9.77 13.68
N GLY A 261 8.40 -10.19 14.30
CA GLY A 261 7.60 -9.32 15.17
C GLY A 261 8.29 -9.18 16.52
N THR A 262 8.60 -7.95 16.91
CA THR A 262 9.20 -7.64 18.22
C THR A 262 8.15 -7.13 19.20
N LEU A 263 8.50 -7.15 20.48
CA LEU A 263 7.66 -6.64 21.55
C LEU A 263 7.68 -5.11 21.53
N ALA A 264 6.51 -4.51 21.27
CA ALA A 264 6.37 -3.06 21.27
C ALA A 264 6.13 -2.52 22.70
N ASP A 265 6.46 -1.24 22.92
CA ASP A 265 6.40 -0.56 24.22
C ASP A 265 5.06 -0.76 24.96
N LYS A 266 3.94 -0.56 24.29
CA LYS A 266 2.59 -0.73 24.92
C LYS A 266 2.35 -2.16 25.39
N THR A 267 2.79 -3.16 24.63
CA THR A 267 2.64 -4.57 25.01
C THR A 267 3.61 -4.92 26.12
N ALA A 268 4.85 -4.43 26.04
CA ALA A 268 5.86 -4.59 27.10
C ALA A 268 5.38 -3.97 28.42
N PHE A 269 4.77 -2.77 28.36
CA PHE A 269 4.18 -2.13 29.53
C PHE A 269 3.11 -3.03 30.20
N GLY A 270 2.24 -3.63 29.41
CA GLY A 270 1.24 -4.57 29.90
C GLY A 270 1.90 -5.80 30.55
N TYR A 271 2.92 -6.37 29.95
CA TYR A 271 3.65 -7.52 30.51
C TYR A 271 4.32 -7.18 31.83
N VAL A 272 5.03 -6.06 31.90
CA VAL A 272 5.70 -5.62 33.14
C VAL A 272 4.69 -5.37 34.25
N LYS A 273 3.62 -4.62 33.94
CA LYS A 273 2.58 -4.31 34.93
C LYS A 273 1.93 -5.58 35.47
N ASN A 274 1.46 -6.47 34.61
CA ASN A 274 0.80 -7.72 35.00
C ASN A 274 1.74 -8.63 35.80
N TYR A 275 3.01 -8.74 35.39
CA TYR A 275 4.01 -9.55 36.11
C TYR A 275 4.11 -9.17 37.58
N TYR A 276 4.18 -7.87 37.88
CA TYR A 276 4.28 -7.40 39.27
C TYR A 276 2.95 -7.45 40.02
N GLU A 277 1.82 -7.14 39.33
CA GLU A 277 0.49 -7.20 39.94
C GLU A 277 0.11 -8.63 40.37
N GLU A 278 0.38 -9.64 39.54
CA GLU A 278 0.17 -11.06 39.87
C GLU A 278 0.99 -11.54 41.07
N ARG A 279 2.11 -10.87 41.35
CA ARG A 279 2.97 -11.12 42.50
C ARG A 279 2.70 -10.20 43.70
N GLY A 280 1.58 -9.47 43.65
CA GLY A 280 1.15 -8.55 44.73
C GLY A 280 2.05 -7.32 44.89
N GLN A 281 2.82 -6.97 43.88
CA GLN A 281 3.73 -5.81 43.87
C GLN A 281 3.18 -4.71 42.96
N HIS A 282 2.95 -3.53 43.49
CA HIS A 282 2.57 -2.36 42.73
C HIS A 282 3.78 -1.47 42.41
N LYS A 283 4.09 -1.32 41.14
CA LYS A 283 5.14 -0.43 40.64
C LYS A 283 4.56 0.89 40.13
N ARG A 284 5.30 1.99 40.33
CA ARG A 284 4.93 3.29 39.73
C ARG A 284 5.16 3.24 38.23
N ASN A 285 4.39 3.98 37.44
CA ASN A 285 4.51 3.99 35.99
C ASN A 285 5.94 4.29 35.51
N CYS A 286 6.62 5.27 36.13
CA CYS A 286 8.01 5.58 35.77
C CYS A 286 9.01 4.43 36.02
N GLU A 287 8.73 3.54 36.97
CA GLU A 287 9.53 2.35 37.22
C GLU A 287 9.18 1.25 36.22
N ILE A 288 7.89 1.12 35.87
CA ILE A 288 7.43 0.24 34.79
C ILE A 288 8.06 0.66 33.47
N ASP A 289 8.03 1.96 33.12
CA ASP A 289 8.64 2.48 31.88
C ASP A 289 10.13 2.14 31.79
N ARG A 290 10.87 2.29 32.87
CA ARG A 290 12.29 1.92 32.92
C ARG A 290 12.55 0.41 32.65
N ILE A 291 11.66 -0.45 33.15
CA ILE A 291 11.75 -1.90 32.93
C ILE A 291 11.33 -2.26 31.51
N VAL A 292 10.36 -1.55 30.96
CA VAL A 292 9.88 -1.70 29.56
C VAL A 292 11.02 -1.56 28.55
N GLU A 293 11.97 -0.64 28.78
CA GLU A 293 13.15 -0.47 27.91
C GLU A 293 13.94 -1.77 27.72
N GLY A 294 14.07 -2.58 28.79
CA GLY A 294 14.75 -3.87 28.74
C GLY A 294 13.93 -5.02 28.11
N CYS A 295 12.60 -4.81 27.97
CA CYS A 295 11.69 -5.79 27.35
C CYS A 295 11.34 -5.47 25.89
N THR A 296 11.49 -4.21 25.49
CA THR A 296 11.15 -3.75 24.14
C THR A 296 12.15 -4.26 23.09
N GLY A 297 11.66 -4.50 21.86
CA GLY A 297 12.50 -4.93 20.73
C GLY A 297 12.86 -6.42 20.74
N ILE A 298 12.50 -7.16 21.77
CA ILE A 298 12.76 -8.60 21.85
C ILE A 298 11.80 -9.37 20.93
N ARG A 299 12.29 -10.39 20.26
CA ARG A 299 11.50 -11.24 19.37
C ARG A 299 10.28 -11.82 20.09
N ARG A 300 9.11 -11.53 19.56
CA ARG A 300 7.82 -12.06 20.04
C ARG A 300 7.32 -13.20 19.20
N THR A 301 7.26 -12.99 17.88
CA THR A 301 6.73 -13.94 16.91
C THR A 301 7.44 -13.83 15.58
N THR A 302 7.20 -14.77 14.70
CA THR A 302 7.57 -14.70 13.30
C THR A 302 6.31 -14.59 12.46
N GLY A 303 6.42 -13.92 11.32
CA GLY A 303 5.32 -13.71 10.39
C GLY A 303 5.81 -13.74 8.94
N GLN A 304 4.91 -13.40 8.04
CA GLN A 304 5.21 -13.23 6.63
C GLN A 304 5.14 -11.76 6.24
N HIS A 305 6.04 -11.33 5.37
CA HIS A 305 5.98 -10.02 4.77
C HIS A 305 4.73 -9.93 3.86
N PRO A 306 3.96 -8.84 3.90
CA PRO A 306 2.68 -8.73 3.18
C PRO A 306 2.80 -8.84 1.65
N GLY A 307 3.96 -8.49 1.08
CA GLY A 307 4.16 -8.49 -0.38
C GLY A 307 5.51 -9.04 -0.84
N GLY A 308 6.44 -9.32 0.08
CA GLY A 308 7.81 -9.70 -0.26
C GLY A 308 7.95 -11.16 -0.69
N ILE A 309 8.56 -11.37 -1.85
CA ILE A 309 8.97 -12.67 -2.36
C ILE A 309 10.48 -12.68 -2.56
N ILE A 310 11.17 -13.59 -1.89
CA ILE A 310 12.60 -13.82 -2.07
C ILE A 310 12.80 -14.74 -3.25
N VAL A 311 13.63 -14.33 -4.19
CA VAL A 311 13.98 -15.10 -5.38
C VAL A 311 15.34 -15.76 -5.20
N LEU A 312 15.36 -17.09 -5.27
CA LEU A 312 16.57 -17.90 -5.24
C LEU A 312 17.00 -18.18 -6.69
N PRO A 313 18.25 -17.90 -7.10
CA PRO A 313 18.75 -18.25 -8.40
C PRO A 313 18.71 -19.76 -8.65
N PHE A 314 18.49 -20.15 -9.89
CA PHE A 314 18.43 -21.57 -10.25
C PHE A 314 19.74 -22.30 -9.89
N GLY A 315 19.61 -23.46 -9.27
CA GLY A 315 20.73 -24.29 -8.85
C GLY A 315 21.32 -23.95 -7.47
N GLU A 316 20.81 -22.90 -6.82
CA GLU A 316 21.20 -22.54 -5.44
C GLU A 316 20.28 -23.21 -4.40
N ASP A 317 20.80 -23.41 -3.19
CA ASP A 317 20.04 -23.92 -2.03
C ASP A 317 19.72 -22.78 -1.08
N ILE A 318 18.46 -22.60 -0.75
CA ILE A 318 18.00 -21.55 0.19
C ILE A 318 18.68 -21.65 1.55
N ASN A 319 19.01 -22.86 2.00
CA ASN A 319 19.67 -23.10 3.29
C ASN A 319 21.11 -22.54 3.33
N SER A 320 21.71 -22.18 2.20
CA SER A 320 22.97 -21.46 2.14
C SER A 320 22.83 -19.98 2.52
N PHE A 321 21.61 -19.46 2.61
CA PHE A 321 21.31 -18.04 2.88
C PHE A 321 20.47 -17.88 4.14
N THR A 322 19.48 -18.74 4.35
CA THR A 322 18.54 -18.66 5.47
C THR A 322 17.88 -20.02 5.71
N PRO A 323 17.59 -20.39 6.96
CA PRO A 323 16.61 -21.43 7.23
C PRO A 323 15.23 -21.02 6.73
N VAL A 324 14.33 -21.97 6.53
CA VAL A 324 12.94 -21.73 6.16
C VAL A 324 12.01 -22.24 7.25
N GLN A 325 10.79 -21.69 7.30
CA GLN A 325 9.81 -22.04 8.34
C GLN A 325 8.37 -21.83 7.86
N HIS A 326 7.42 -22.44 8.56
CA HIS A 326 6.02 -22.06 8.50
C HIS A 326 5.78 -20.82 9.37
N PRO A 327 5.16 -19.75 8.85
CA PRO A 327 4.95 -18.51 9.61
C PRO A 327 4.07 -18.78 10.84
N ALA A 328 4.40 -18.18 11.97
CA ALA A 328 3.72 -18.36 13.25
C ALA A 328 3.62 -19.84 13.72
N ASN A 329 4.49 -20.71 13.22
CA ASN A 329 4.46 -22.17 13.45
C ASN A 329 3.15 -22.85 13.02
N ASP A 330 2.41 -22.26 12.09
CA ASP A 330 1.19 -22.84 11.54
C ASP A 330 1.51 -23.90 10.48
N MET A 331 1.45 -25.16 10.88
CA MET A 331 1.71 -26.32 10.01
C MET A 331 0.53 -26.67 9.08
N THR A 332 -0.59 -25.96 9.18
CA THR A 332 -1.76 -26.17 8.32
C THR A 332 -1.69 -25.42 6.99
N THR A 333 -0.75 -24.48 6.88
CA THR A 333 -0.51 -23.69 5.66
C THR A 333 0.59 -24.29 4.81
N ASP A 334 0.44 -24.21 3.48
CA ASP A 334 1.50 -24.56 2.51
C ASP A 334 2.54 -23.43 2.35
N ILE A 335 2.33 -22.28 3.02
CA ILE A 335 3.23 -21.14 2.92
C ILE A 335 4.52 -21.42 3.66
N ILE A 336 5.63 -21.26 2.96
CA ILE A 336 6.99 -21.33 3.50
C ILE A 336 7.63 -19.94 3.42
N THR A 337 8.16 -19.47 4.56
CA THR A 337 8.86 -18.19 4.64
C THR A 337 10.35 -18.39 4.92
N THR A 338 11.17 -17.40 4.58
CA THR A 338 12.52 -17.29 5.11
C THR A 338 12.44 -17.11 6.62
N HIS A 339 13.38 -17.70 7.37
CA HIS A 339 13.48 -17.50 8.81
C HIS A 339 14.10 -16.15 9.15
N PHE A 340 15.17 -15.78 8.44
CA PHE A 340 15.77 -14.47 8.60
C PHE A 340 14.84 -13.39 8.02
N ASP A 341 14.78 -12.26 8.72
CA ASP A 341 14.17 -11.05 8.18
C ASP A 341 14.93 -10.62 6.92
N TYR A 342 14.20 -10.07 5.95
CA TYR A 342 14.80 -9.68 4.67
C TYR A 342 16.01 -8.75 4.83
N HIS A 343 15.98 -7.80 5.75
CA HIS A 343 17.09 -6.86 5.97
C HIS A 343 18.41 -7.55 6.36
N SER A 344 18.36 -8.80 6.79
CA SER A 344 19.54 -9.60 7.10
C SER A 344 20.12 -10.34 5.88
N ILE A 345 19.37 -10.41 4.77
CA ILE A 345 19.74 -11.13 3.54
C ILE A 345 19.57 -10.30 2.26
N ASP A 346 19.29 -9.00 2.38
CA ASP A 346 19.11 -8.09 1.24
C ASP A 346 20.40 -7.90 0.42
N ALA A 347 21.56 -8.06 1.06
CA ALA A 347 22.85 -8.07 0.37
C ALA A 347 23.08 -9.34 -0.49
N ASN A 348 22.29 -10.39 -0.28
CA ASN A 348 22.50 -11.69 -0.93
C ASN A 348 21.45 -11.97 -2.03
N LEU A 349 20.16 -11.85 -1.71
CA LEU A 349 19.07 -12.31 -2.55
C LEU A 349 18.15 -11.15 -2.95
N LEU A 350 17.58 -11.25 -4.15
CA LEU A 350 16.57 -10.31 -4.63
C LEU A 350 15.23 -10.53 -3.91
N LYS A 351 14.63 -9.44 -3.43
CA LYS A 351 13.24 -9.40 -3.00
C LYS A 351 12.39 -8.70 -4.08
N LEU A 352 11.26 -9.30 -4.42
CA LEU A 352 10.22 -8.68 -5.22
C LEU A 352 9.11 -8.21 -4.30
N ASP A 353 8.65 -6.98 -4.46
CA ASP A 353 7.53 -6.43 -3.72
C ASP A 353 6.24 -6.48 -4.56
N ILE A 354 5.46 -7.54 -4.35
CA ILE A 354 4.16 -7.78 -4.98
C ILE A 354 3.08 -7.42 -3.95
N LEU A 355 2.71 -6.14 -3.95
CA LEU A 355 1.85 -5.57 -2.91
C LEU A 355 0.37 -5.66 -3.32
N GLY A 356 -0.50 -6.07 -2.38
CA GLY A 356 -1.94 -5.97 -2.55
C GLY A 356 -2.42 -4.55 -2.26
N HIS A 357 -3.32 -4.03 -3.11
CA HIS A 357 -3.87 -2.69 -2.98
C HIS A 357 -5.35 -2.66 -3.35
N ASP A 358 -6.12 -1.78 -2.71
CA ASP A 358 -7.56 -1.67 -2.90
C ASP A 358 -7.95 -1.02 -4.23
N ASP A 359 -7.17 -0.04 -4.72
CA ASP A 359 -7.54 0.71 -5.92
C ASP A 359 -7.63 -0.17 -7.17
N PRO A 360 -6.68 -1.06 -7.49
CA PRO A 360 -6.85 -2.02 -8.58
C PRO A 360 -8.03 -2.97 -8.37
N THR A 361 -8.35 -3.34 -7.13
CA THR A 361 -9.51 -4.17 -6.81
C THR A 361 -10.82 -3.43 -7.07
N MET A 362 -10.90 -2.15 -6.68
CA MET A 362 -12.04 -1.28 -7.00
C MET A 362 -12.23 -1.12 -8.51
N ILE A 363 -11.15 -0.83 -9.23
CA ILE A 363 -11.20 -0.68 -10.69
C ILE A 363 -11.74 -1.97 -11.33
N ARG A 364 -11.25 -3.13 -10.93
CA ARG A 364 -11.75 -4.42 -11.44
C ARG A 364 -13.26 -4.59 -11.19
N MET A 365 -13.71 -4.32 -9.98
CA MET A 365 -15.14 -4.42 -9.66
C MET A 365 -15.99 -3.41 -10.46
N LEU A 366 -15.47 -2.19 -10.64
CA LEU A 366 -16.15 -1.16 -11.44
C LEU A 366 -16.24 -1.56 -12.92
N GLU A 367 -15.19 -2.12 -13.50
CA GLU A 367 -15.19 -2.65 -14.86
C GLU A 367 -16.17 -3.82 -15.02
N ASP A 368 -16.21 -4.74 -14.05
CA ASP A 368 -17.15 -5.87 -14.07
C ASP A 368 -18.62 -5.42 -14.04
N ILE A 369 -18.94 -4.38 -13.28
CA ILE A 369 -20.32 -3.85 -13.18
C ILE A 369 -20.70 -3.03 -14.40
N THR A 370 -19.79 -2.18 -14.88
CA THR A 370 -20.13 -1.15 -15.89
C THR A 370 -19.74 -1.54 -17.31
N HIS A 371 -18.88 -2.55 -17.47
CA HIS A 371 -18.26 -2.96 -18.73
C HIS A 371 -17.50 -1.83 -19.43
N LEU A 372 -17.06 -0.82 -18.67
CA LEU A 372 -16.20 0.27 -19.14
C LEU A 372 -14.75 -0.05 -18.77
N ASP A 373 -13.88 -0.11 -19.78
CA ASP A 373 -12.44 -0.21 -19.58
C ASP A 373 -11.89 1.09 -18.96
N ALA A 374 -11.37 0.99 -17.75
CA ALA A 374 -10.87 2.14 -16.99
C ALA A 374 -9.72 2.87 -17.69
N GLN A 375 -8.92 2.19 -18.51
CA GLN A 375 -7.83 2.80 -19.27
C GLN A 375 -8.32 3.76 -20.35
N THR A 376 -9.59 3.65 -20.77
CA THR A 376 -10.22 4.55 -21.76
C THR A 376 -10.74 5.84 -21.14
N ILE A 377 -10.78 5.97 -19.82
CA ILE A 377 -11.28 7.15 -19.12
C ILE A 377 -10.31 8.32 -19.33
N PRO A 378 -10.81 9.47 -19.85
CA PRO A 378 -9.96 10.65 -20.05
C PRO A 378 -9.57 11.28 -18.70
N LEU A 379 -8.33 11.75 -18.61
CA LEU A 379 -7.76 12.36 -17.39
C LEU A 379 -7.99 13.89 -17.34
N ASP A 380 -8.78 14.44 -18.22
CA ASP A 380 -9.04 15.88 -18.38
C ASP A 380 -10.55 16.23 -18.38
N ASN A 381 -11.39 15.30 -17.90
CA ASN A 381 -12.81 15.54 -17.84
C ASN A 381 -13.15 16.68 -16.87
N PRO A 382 -13.81 17.77 -17.29
CA PRO A 382 -14.07 18.94 -16.46
C PRO A 382 -15.05 18.66 -15.30
N GLU A 383 -15.99 17.74 -15.46
CA GLU A 383 -16.91 17.35 -14.38
C GLU A 383 -16.17 16.59 -13.27
N VAL A 384 -15.26 15.68 -13.64
CA VAL A 384 -14.40 15.00 -12.67
C VAL A 384 -13.51 16.01 -11.92
N MET A 385 -12.92 16.96 -12.65
CA MET A 385 -12.10 18.00 -12.05
C MET A 385 -12.90 18.89 -11.08
N SER A 386 -14.20 19.09 -11.34
CA SER A 386 -15.07 19.88 -10.47
C SER A 386 -15.32 19.25 -9.10
N LEU A 387 -15.16 17.91 -8.94
CA LEU A 387 -15.28 17.24 -7.63
C LEU A 387 -14.29 17.76 -6.60
N PHE A 388 -13.14 18.23 -7.05
CA PHE A 388 -12.09 18.79 -6.20
C PHE A 388 -12.30 20.27 -5.86
N LYS A 389 -13.41 20.86 -6.34
CA LYS A 389 -13.75 22.30 -6.17
C LYS A 389 -15.11 22.51 -5.56
N SER A 390 -16.08 21.63 -5.82
CA SER A 390 -17.47 21.75 -5.36
C SER A 390 -18.19 20.40 -5.35
N THR A 391 -19.45 20.41 -4.90
CA THR A 391 -20.36 19.25 -4.93
C THR A 391 -21.31 19.26 -6.14
N GLU A 392 -21.21 20.24 -7.02
CA GLU A 392 -22.19 20.46 -8.12
C GLU A 392 -22.30 19.27 -9.06
N ALA A 393 -21.18 18.61 -9.42
CA ALA A 393 -21.20 17.44 -10.29
C ALA A 393 -21.96 16.24 -9.69
N LEU A 394 -22.15 16.21 -8.38
CA LEU A 394 -22.93 15.19 -7.68
C LEU A 394 -24.42 15.56 -7.56
N GLY A 395 -24.81 16.80 -7.93
CA GLY A 395 -26.17 17.30 -7.82
C GLY A 395 -26.65 17.49 -6.38
N ILE A 396 -25.76 17.71 -5.43
CA ILE A 396 -26.05 17.88 -3.99
C ILE A 396 -25.39 19.16 -3.45
N LYS A 397 -25.90 19.59 -2.30
CA LYS A 397 -25.34 20.75 -1.58
C LYS A 397 -24.44 20.29 -0.42
N PRO A 398 -23.48 21.12 0.01
CA PRO A 398 -22.66 20.82 1.18
C PRO A 398 -23.47 20.46 2.44
N GLU A 399 -24.61 21.13 2.64
CA GLU A 399 -25.51 20.90 3.80
C GLU A 399 -26.10 19.49 3.80
N ASP A 400 -26.28 18.87 2.65
CA ASP A 400 -26.81 17.52 2.50
C ASP A 400 -25.83 16.44 2.98
N ILE A 401 -24.53 16.77 3.08
CA ILE A 401 -23.44 15.88 3.44
C ILE A 401 -22.58 16.41 4.60
N GLY A 402 -23.25 16.94 5.62
CA GLY A 402 -22.59 17.39 6.84
C GLY A 402 -21.68 18.60 6.69
N GLY A 403 -21.91 19.43 5.66
CA GLY A 403 -21.15 20.66 5.39
C GLY A 403 -19.87 20.45 4.60
N CYS A 404 -19.60 19.25 4.06
CA CYS A 404 -18.43 19.02 3.22
C CYS A 404 -18.55 19.81 1.90
N PRO A 405 -17.65 20.76 1.61
CA PRO A 405 -17.80 21.65 0.45
C PRO A 405 -17.36 21.02 -0.88
N LEU A 406 -16.76 19.81 -0.86
CA LEU A 406 -16.19 19.14 -2.02
C LEU A 406 -16.87 17.80 -2.29
N GLY A 407 -16.84 17.38 -3.56
CA GLY A 407 -17.42 16.12 -4.01
C GLY A 407 -16.46 14.91 -3.96
N CYS A 408 -15.29 15.03 -3.35
CA CYS A 408 -14.26 14.01 -3.39
C CYS A 408 -14.28 13.00 -2.21
N LEU A 409 -15.34 13.01 -1.38
CA LEU A 409 -15.49 11.99 -0.33
C LEU A 409 -15.41 10.58 -0.92
N GLY A 410 -14.62 9.71 -0.30
CA GLY A 410 -14.40 8.34 -0.74
C GLY A 410 -13.52 8.17 -1.98
N VAL A 411 -13.12 9.23 -2.65
CA VAL A 411 -12.13 9.17 -3.73
C VAL A 411 -10.75 8.89 -3.13
N PRO A 412 -10.02 7.86 -3.60
CA PRO A 412 -8.68 7.58 -3.11
C PRO A 412 -7.80 8.83 -3.16
N GLU A 413 -6.86 8.96 -2.25
CA GLU A 413 -5.91 10.07 -2.13
C GLU A 413 -6.51 11.41 -1.65
N PHE A 414 -7.74 11.73 -2.03
CA PHE A 414 -8.33 13.07 -1.88
C PHE A 414 -9.50 13.13 -0.89
N GLY A 415 -10.00 12.00 -0.42
CA GLY A 415 -11.23 11.93 0.39
C GLY A 415 -11.06 12.05 1.89
N THR A 416 -9.85 12.36 2.40
CA THR A 416 -9.60 12.58 3.83
C THR A 416 -9.81 14.04 4.20
N ASP A 417 -10.21 14.32 5.45
CA ASP A 417 -10.42 15.69 5.94
C ASP A 417 -9.16 16.56 5.76
N PHE A 418 -7.97 15.97 5.95
CA PHE A 418 -6.69 16.64 5.75
C PHE A 418 -6.49 17.08 4.29
N VAL A 419 -6.74 16.20 3.33
CA VAL A 419 -6.55 16.53 1.90
C VAL A 419 -7.67 17.41 1.39
N ILE A 420 -8.90 17.27 1.89
CA ILE A 420 -10.00 18.19 1.58
C ILE A 420 -9.63 19.62 1.97
N GLN A 421 -9.03 19.81 3.15
CA GLN A 421 -8.55 21.14 3.55
C GLN A 421 -7.44 21.65 2.63
N MET A 422 -6.50 20.80 2.21
CA MET A 422 -5.47 21.18 1.23
C MET A 422 -6.09 21.61 -0.11
N LEU A 423 -7.11 20.90 -0.58
CA LEU A 423 -7.83 21.25 -1.82
C LEU A 423 -8.50 22.62 -1.71
N LEU A 424 -9.08 22.95 -0.55
CA LEU A 424 -9.68 24.25 -0.28
C LEU A 424 -8.64 25.38 -0.25
N ASP A 425 -7.49 25.11 0.35
CA ASP A 425 -6.39 26.08 0.46
C ASP A 425 -5.72 26.34 -0.90
N THR A 426 -5.54 25.28 -1.71
CA THR A 426 -4.76 25.34 -2.96
C THR A 426 -5.60 25.58 -4.22
N LYS A 427 -6.89 25.25 -4.21
CA LYS A 427 -7.86 25.44 -5.31
C LYS A 427 -7.34 24.93 -6.67
N PRO A 428 -7.11 23.62 -6.83
CA PRO A 428 -6.52 23.04 -8.03
C PRO A 428 -7.35 23.32 -9.28
N GLN A 429 -6.66 23.54 -10.41
CA GLN A 429 -7.30 23.83 -11.71
C GLN A 429 -7.02 22.76 -12.76
N SER A 430 -6.02 21.91 -12.55
CA SER A 430 -5.51 20.95 -13.51
C SER A 430 -5.14 19.63 -12.88
N PHE A 431 -4.97 18.59 -13.70
CA PHE A 431 -4.44 17.31 -13.26
C PHE A 431 -3.04 17.45 -12.66
N SER A 432 -2.21 18.34 -13.20
CA SER A 432 -0.90 18.65 -12.65
C SER A 432 -0.98 19.16 -11.21
N ASP A 433 -1.97 19.99 -10.89
CA ASP A 433 -2.18 20.47 -9.52
C ASP A 433 -2.54 19.33 -8.57
N LEU A 434 -3.33 18.36 -9.03
CA LEU A 434 -3.66 17.17 -8.24
C LEU A 434 -2.42 16.32 -7.95
N ILE A 435 -1.52 16.17 -8.92
CA ILE A 435 -0.22 15.49 -8.71
C ILE A 435 0.58 16.21 -7.61
N ARG A 436 0.65 17.52 -7.64
CA ARG A 436 1.35 18.34 -6.64
C ARG A 436 0.75 18.19 -5.26
N ILE A 437 -0.58 18.24 -5.14
CA ILE A 437 -1.31 18.02 -3.88
C ILE A 437 -1.06 16.62 -3.34
N SER A 438 -1.07 15.60 -4.18
CA SER A 438 -0.73 14.23 -3.80
C SER A 438 0.71 14.15 -3.26
N GLY A 439 1.66 14.80 -3.90
CA GLY A 439 3.04 14.89 -3.41
C GLY A 439 3.15 15.55 -2.03
N LEU A 440 2.44 16.65 -1.82
CA LEU A 440 2.39 17.38 -0.55
C LEU A 440 1.75 16.56 0.57
N SER A 441 0.72 15.78 0.28
CA SER A 441 -0.04 15.01 1.27
C SER A 441 0.67 13.74 1.75
N HIS A 442 1.50 13.13 0.90
CA HIS A 442 2.20 11.88 1.20
C HIS A 442 3.49 12.07 1.99
N GLY A 443 4.11 13.24 1.92
CA GLY A 443 5.35 13.52 2.62
C GLY A 443 5.18 13.82 4.11
N THR A 444 6.27 13.75 4.85
CA THR A 444 6.33 14.18 6.25
C THR A 444 6.99 15.55 6.33
N ASP A 445 6.32 16.51 6.98
CA ASP A 445 6.75 17.91 7.11
C ASP A 445 6.96 18.61 5.75
N VAL A 446 6.15 18.25 4.76
CA VAL A 446 6.14 18.86 3.42
C VAL A 446 5.05 19.93 3.31
N TRP A 447 3.85 19.66 3.82
CA TRP A 447 2.71 20.57 3.77
C TRP A 447 2.59 21.42 5.03
N LEU A 448 2.21 20.83 6.18
CA LEU A 448 1.97 21.57 7.41
C LEU A 448 3.23 22.26 7.93
N GLY A 449 3.11 23.56 8.18
CA GLY A 449 4.23 24.37 8.66
C GLY A 449 5.40 24.51 7.67
N ASN A 450 5.19 24.14 6.41
CA ASN A 450 6.16 24.24 5.32
C ASN A 450 5.51 24.89 4.09
N ALA A 451 5.14 24.12 3.06
CA ALA A 451 4.53 24.66 1.84
C ALA A 451 3.26 25.46 2.12
N GLN A 452 2.41 25.01 3.05
CA GLN A 452 1.24 25.76 3.49
C GLN A 452 1.59 27.18 3.95
N THR A 453 2.54 27.30 4.88
CA THR A 453 2.98 28.61 5.39
C THR A 453 3.53 29.51 4.28
N LEU A 454 4.33 28.96 3.37
CA LEU A 454 4.91 29.70 2.25
C LEU A 454 3.83 30.22 1.27
N ILE A 455 2.79 29.45 1.05
CA ILE A 455 1.66 29.84 0.20
C ILE A 455 0.81 30.91 0.89
N GLU A 456 0.49 30.74 2.17
CA GLU A 456 -0.24 31.73 2.98
C GLU A 456 0.49 33.07 3.06
N GLU A 457 1.83 33.05 3.19
CA GLU A 457 2.67 34.25 3.21
C GLU A 457 2.93 34.86 1.81
N GLY A 458 2.45 34.22 0.74
CA GLY A 458 2.65 34.66 -0.64
C GLY A 458 4.09 34.52 -1.16
N LYS A 459 4.94 33.74 -0.48
CA LYS A 459 6.32 33.44 -0.89
C LYS A 459 6.43 32.40 -1.96
N ALA A 460 5.45 31.47 -2.01
CA ALA A 460 5.35 30.44 -3.00
C ALA A 460 3.89 30.26 -3.46
N THR A 461 3.72 29.58 -4.58
CA THR A 461 2.44 29.09 -5.10
C THR A 461 2.48 27.56 -5.14
N ILE A 462 1.37 26.90 -5.42
CA ILE A 462 1.37 25.44 -5.63
C ILE A 462 2.32 25.02 -6.75
N SER A 463 2.55 25.87 -7.74
CA SER A 463 3.46 25.58 -8.86
C SER A 463 4.94 25.83 -8.55
N THR A 464 5.26 26.57 -7.50
CA THR A 464 6.65 26.90 -7.12
C THR A 464 7.09 26.28 -5.81
N ALA A 465 6.16 25.83 -4.97
CA ALA A 465 6.45 25.09 -3.74
C ALA A 465 7.08 23.73 -4.04
N ILE A 466 7.87 23.23 -3.09
CA ILE A 466 8.43 21.87 -3.16
C ILE A 466 7.31 20.87 -2.85
N CYS A 467 6.84 20.15 -3.86
CA CYS A 467 5.75 19.18 -3.73
C CYS A 467 6.26 17.73 -3.79
N THR A 468 7.22 17.45 -4.67
CA THR A 468 7.85 16.15 -4.84
C THR A 468 9.37 16.29 -4.80
N ARG A 469 10.07 15.17 -4.58
CA ARG A 469 11.55 15.20 -4.56
C ARG A 469 12.15 15.64 -5.90
N ASP A 470 11.47 15.30 -7.00
CA ASP A 470 11.87 15.69 -8.36
C ASP A 470 11.99 17.22 -8.51
N ASP A 471 11.08 17.96 -7.87
CA ASP A 471 11.09 19.42 -7.90
C ASP A 471 12.42 20.00 -7.40
N ILE A 472 13.00 19.42 -6.34
CA ILE A 472 14.27 19.88 -5.76
C ILE A 472 15.39 19.72 -6.79
N MET A 473 15.53 18.54 -7.38
CA MET A 473 16.59 18.26 -8.33
C MET A 473 16.50 19.18 -9.57
N ILE A 474 15.30 19.26 -10.16
CA ILE A 474 15.06 20.08 -11.35
C ILE A 474 15.33 21.56 -11.05
N TYR A 475 14.79 22.09 -9.95
CA TYR A 475 14.96 23.48 -9.57
C TYR A 475 16.44 23.86 -9.37
N LEU A 476 17.22 23.01 -8.70
CA LEU A 476 18.64 23.26 -8.48
C LEU A 476 19.45 23.21 -9.78
N ILE A 477 19.14 22.27 -10.68
CA ILE A 477 19.75 22.20 -12.01
C ILE A 477 19.41 23.47 -12.83
N ASP A 478 18.16 23.90 -12.81
CA ASP A 478 17.72 25.14 -13.51
C ASP A 478 18.39 26.40 -12.94
N LYS A 479 18.75 26.38 -11.66
CA LYS A 479 19.55 27.42 -11.02
C LYS A 479 21.05 27.34 -11.37
N GLY A 480 21.48 26.31 -12.08
CA GLY A 480 22.85 26.13 -12.53
C GLY A 480 23.76 25.31 -11.62
N LEU A 481 23.22 24.67 -10.57
CA LEU A 481 23.99 23.73 -9.77
C LEU A 481 24.33 22.49 -10.62
N GLU A 482 25.46 21.90 -10.29
CA GLU A 482 25.91 20.65 -10.95
C GLU A 482 24.88 19.54 -10.72
N SER A 483 24.58 18.76 -11.77
CA SER A 483 23.47 17.79 -11.79
C SER A 483 23.60 16.70 -10.71
N GLU A 484 24.81 16.17 -10.51
CA GLU A 484 25.06 15.11 -9.53
C GLU A 484 24.96 15.63 -8.09
N LEU A 485 25.39 16.88 -7.87
CA LEU A 485 25.20 17.57 -6.59
C LEU A 485 23.71 17.82 -6.32
N SER A 486 22.96 18.29 -7.31
CA SER A 486 21.50 18.50 -7.22
C SER A 486 20.76 17.21 -6.86
N PHE A 487 21.14 16.09 -7.47
CA PHE A 487 20.62 14.78 -7.12
C PHE A 487 20.97 14.37 -5.68
N THR A 488 22.22 14.60 -5.25
CA THR A 488 22.68 14.30 -3.89
C THR A 488 21.94 15.11 -2.84
N ILE A 489 21.73 16.40 -3.09
CA ILE A 489 20.93 17.27 -2.21
C ILE A 489 19.49 16.76 -2.11
N MET A 490 18.87 16.48 -3.25
CA MET A 490 17.51 15.92 -3.32
C MET A 490 17.39 14.60 -2.50
N GLU A 491 18.33 13.66 -2.67
CA GLU A 491 18.33 12.40 -1.94
C GLU A 491 18.53 12.58 -0.42
N SER A 492 19.31 13.58 -0.01
CA SER A 492 19.48 13.92 1.41
C SER A 492 18.20 14.52 2.01
N VAL A 493 17.61 15.47 1.32
CA VAL A 493 16.38 16.16 1.77
C VAL A 493 15.21 15.16 1.87
N ARG A 494 14.97 14.35 0.82
CA ARG A 494 13.86 13.41 0.84
C ARG A 494 13.93 12.35 1.94
N LYS A 495 15.12 12.06 2.46
CA LYS A 495 15.37 11.12 3.57
C LYS A 495 15.39 11.81 4.94
N GLY A 496 15.10 13.10 5.00
CA GLY A 496 15.11 13.87 6.23
C GLY A 496 16.49 14.13 6.83
N LYS A 497 17.57 13.92 6.06
CA LYS A 497 18.94 14.16 6.51
C LYS A 497 19.33 15.64 6.45
N GLY A 498 18.47 16.48 5.86
CA GLY A 498 18.67 17.92 5.74
C GLY A 498 19.75 18.32 4.75
N LEU A 499 20.29 19.53 4.95
CA LEU A 499 21.32 20.14 4.11
C LEU A 499 22.64 20.24 4.88
N LYS A 500 23.75 20.03 4.17
CA LYS A 500 25.08 20.33 4.71
C LYS A 500 25.39 21.81 4.51
N PRO A 501 26.24 22.42 5.38
CA PRO A 501 26.60 23.86 5.25
C PRO A 501 27.16 24.23 3.88
N GLU A 502 28.06 23.39 3.32
CA GLU A 502 28.64 23.61 2.01
C GLU A 502 27.62 23.61 0.88
N TRP A 503 26.53 22.82 1.02
CA TRP A 503 25.44 22.81 0.03
C TRP A 503 24.57 24.06 0.12
N GLU A 504 24.34 24.59 1.34
CA GLU A 504 23.61 25.85 1.52
C GLU A 504 24.38 27.03 0.91
N GLU A 505 25.71 27.06 1.06
CA GLU A 505 26.57 28.05 0.44
C GLU A 505 26.49 27.98 -1.08
N GLU A 506 26.57 26.80 -1.66
CA GLU A 506 26.46 26.59 -3.10
C GLU A 506 25.08 26.97 -3.64
N MET A 507 24.00 26.60 -2.93
CA MET A 507 22.65 27.02 -3.28
C MET A 507 22.49 28.54 -3.29
N LYS A 508 23.02 29.22 -2.29
CA LYS A 508 23.01 30.71 -2.23
C LYS A 508 23.85 31.36 -3.32
N ALA A 509 24.99 30.75 -3.68
CA ALA A 509 25.84 31.23 -4.78
C ALA A 509 25.13 31.17 -6.14
N HIS A 510 24.11 30.30 -6.27
CA HIS A 510 23.27 30.15 -7.46
C HIS A 510 21.88 30.80 -7.32
N ASP A 511 21.74 31.80 -6.48
CA ASP A 511 20.50 32.56 -6.29
C ASP A 511 19.28 31.72 -5.88
N VAL A 512 19.50 30.66 -5.10
CA VAL A 512 18.41 29.91 -4.47
C VAL A 512 17.88 30.72 -3.29
N PRO A 513 16.57 31.04 -3.25
CA PRO A 513 16.04 31.92 -2.20
C PRO A 513 16.06 31.24 -0.82
N ASP A 514 16.22 32.05 0.22
CA ASP A 514 16.26 31.56 1.60
C ASP A 514 15.03 30.77 2.01
N TRP A 515 13.85 31.12 1.52
CA TRP A 515 12.62 30.35 1.80
C TRP A 515 12.68 28.94 1.23
N TYR A 516 13.35 28.75 0.08
CA TYR A 516 13.50 27.43 -0.55
C TYR A 516 14.44 26.54 0.28
N ILE A 517 15.57 27.10 0.71
CA ILE A 517 16.53 26.44 1.61
C ILE A 517 15.84 26.07 2.94
N TRP A 518 15.08 27.01 3.50
CA TRP A 518 14.30 26.78 4.71
C TRP A 518 13.29 25.64 4.55
N SER A 519 12.58 25.57 3.42
CA SER A 519 11.65 24.50 3.10
C SER A 519 12.36 23.15 3.03
N CYS A 520 13.50 23.04 2.33
CA CYS A 520 14.31 21.83 2.25
C CYS A 520 14.73 21.31 3.65
N LYS A 521 15.06 22.21 4.57
CA LYS A 521 15.51 21.85 5.94
C LYS A 521 14.39 21.30 6.82
N LYS A 522 13.15 21.60 6.51
CA LYS A 522 11.98 21.10 7.26
C LYS A 522 11.55 19.69 6.86
N ILE A 523 11.78 19.32 5.62
CA ILE A 523 11.30 18.06 5.04
C ILE A 523 11.95 16.88 5.75
N LYS A 524 11.12 15.90 6.17
CA LYS A 524 11.56 14.65 6.78
C LYS A 524 11.46 13.47 5.83
N TYR A 525 10.46 13.46 4.96
CA TYR A 525 10.30 12.44 3.95
C TYR A 525 9.49 12.95 2.76
N MET A 526 9.91 12.60 1.54
CA MET A 526 9.22 12.99 0.30
C MET A 526 9.09 11.83 -0.67
N PHE A 527 7.99 11.87 -1.41
CA PHE A 527 7.72 10.93 -2.51
C PHE A 527 8.14 11.51 -3.88
N PRO A 528 8.39 10.63 -4.89
CA PRO A 528 8.66 11.06 -6.24
C PRO A 528 7.40 11.48 -7.00
N LYS A 529 7.54 12.33 -8.01
CA LYS A 529 6.45 12.75 -8.91
C LYS A 529 5.79 11.56 -9.61
N ALA A 530 6.57 10.55 -10.00
CA ALA A 530 6.07 9.32 -10.62
C ALA A 530 5.07 8.58 -9.72
N HIS A 531 5.34 8.50 -8.42
CA HIS A 531 4.42 7.92 -7.44
C HIS A 531 3.09 8.69 -7.40
N ALA A 532 3.18 10.01 -7.25
CA ALA A 532 1.99 10.85 -7.22
C ALA A 532 1.16 10.73 -8.51
N ALA A 533 1.81 10.75 -9.67
CA ALA A 533 1.13 10.61 -10.97
C ALA A 533 0.37 9.28 -11.07
N ALA A 534 0.98 8.16 -10.70
CA ALA A 534 0.34 6.84 -10.75
C ALA A 534 -0.90 6.76 -9.85
N TYR A 535 -0.81 7.27 -8.63
CA TYR A 535 -1.93 7.26 -7.69
C TYR A 535 -3.06 8.22 -8.09
N VAL A 536 -2.72 9.40 -8.59
CA VAL A 536 -3.73 10.36 -9.07
C VAL A 536 -4.46 9.83 -10.31
N MET A 537 -3.78 9.11 -11.21
CA MET A 537 -4.45 8.46 -12.35
C MET A 537 -5.53 7.49 -11.88
N MET A 538 -5.22 6.61 -10.92
CA MET A 538 -6.19 5.66 -10.37
C MET A 538 -7.33 6.38 -9.64
N ALA A 539 -7.02 7.36 -8.81
CA ALA A 539 -8.01 8.15 -8.09
C ALA A 539 -8.95 8.90 -9.03
N TYR A 540 -8.42 9.48 -10.09
CA TYR A 540 -9.19 10.22 -11.10
C TYR A 540 -10.15 9.30 -11.86
N ARG A 541 -9.72 8.11 -12.23
CA ARG A 541 -10.57 7.08 -12.84
C ARG A 541 -11.72 6.66 -11.92
N ILE A 542 -11.44 6.43 -10.64
CA ILE A 542 -12.47 6.11 -9.64
C ILE A 542 -13.43 7.30 -9.47
N ALA A 543 -12.94 8.54 -9.45
CA ALA A 543 -13.76 9.74 -9.42
C ALA A 543 -14.68 9.86 -10.64
N TYR A 544 -14.24 9.45 -11.82
CA TYR A 544 -15.08 9.37 -13.02
C TYR A 544 -16.26 8.43 -12.82
N TYR A 545 -16.05 7.23 -12.29
CA TYR A 545 -17.14 6.31 -11.97
C TYR A 545 -18.08 6.88 -10.91
N LYS A 546 -17.59 7.62 -9.95
CA LYS A 546 -18.43 8.28 -8.94
C LYS A 546 -19.47 9.22 -9.54
N ILE A 547 -19.11 9.93 -10.60
CA ILE A 547 -20.02 10.84 -11.31
C ILE A 547 -20.94 10.08 -12.25
N PHE A 548 -20.37 9.28 -13.17
CA PHE A 548 -21.08 8.73 -14.31
C PHE A 548 -21.70 7.35 -14.07
N TYR A 549 -21.21 6.63 -13.03
CA TYR A 549 -21.69 5.30 -12.62
C TYR A 549 -21.81 5.22 -11.10
N PRO A 550 -22.65 6.08 -10.48
CA PRO A 550 -22.64 6.25 -9.02
C PRO A 550 -22.96 4.98 -8.24
N LEU A 551 -23.94 4.18 -8.66
CA LEU A 551 -24.28 2.93 -7.97
C LEU A 551 -23.14 1.92 -8.03
N ALA A 552 -22.44 1.80 -9.16
CA ALA A 552 -21.26 0.97 -9.27
C ALA A 552 -20.15 1.46 -8.34
N TYR A 553 -19.92 2.78 -8.28
CA TYR A 553 -18.94 3.38 -7.37
C TYR A 553 -19.25 3.08 -5.91
N TYR A 554 -20.48 3.28 -5.45
CA TYR A 554 -20.86 3.01 -4.06
C TYR A 554 -20.81 1.52 -3.75
N ALA A 555 -21.24 0.64 -4.66
CA ALA A 555 -21.10 -0.79 -4.50
C ALA A 555 -19.64 -1.20 -4.30
N ALA A 556 -18.72 -0.68 -5.11
CA ALA A 556 -17.29 -0.96 -5.00
C ALA A 556 -16.69 -0.37 -3.71
N TYR A 557 -17.06 0.84 -3.33
CA TYR A 557 -16.59 1.45 -2.09
C TYR A 557 -17.00 0.62 -0.87
N PHE A 558 -18.26 0.28 -0.73
CA PHE A 558 -18.77 -0.48 0.41
C PHE A 558 -18.24 -1.91 0.45
N SER A 559 -17.91 -2.49 -0.70
CA SER A 559 -17.37 -3.86 -0.77
C SER A 559 -15.88 -3.94 -0.46
N ILE A 560 -15.11 -2.88 -0.74
CA ILE A 560 -13.64 -2.95 -0.76
C ILE A 560 -13.00 -1.97 0.21
N ARG A 561 -13.47 -0.71 0.26
CA ARG A 561 -12.82 0.34 1.03
C ARG A 561 -13.48 0.62 2.38
N ALA A 562 -14.75 0.29 2.55
CA ALA A 562 -15.42 0.45 3.82
C ALA A 562 -14.85 -0.56 4.84
N SER A 563 -14.32 -0.05 5.94
CA SER A 563 -13.65 -0.87 6.97
C SER A 563 -14.53 -1.17 8.19
N ALA A 564 -15.64 -0.45 8.34
CA ALA A 564 -16.55 -0.58 9.47
C ALA A 564 -18.01 -0.31 9.07
N PHE A 565 -18.41 -0.85 7.92
CA PHE A 565 -19.79 -0.76 7.45
C PHE A 565 -20.73 -1.50 8.39
N SER A 566 -21.86 -0.90 8.72
CA SER A 566 -22.89 -1.50 9.56
C SER A 566 -24.24 -1.46 8.86
N TYR A 567 -24.79 -2.63 8.58
CA TYR A 567 -26.12 -2.77 7.97
C TYR A 567 -27.19 -2.06 8.82
N GLU A 568 -27.17 -2.27 10.15
CA GLU A 568 -28.13 -1.67 11.06
C GLU A 568 -28.11 -0.14 11.06
N LEU A 569 -26.93 0.45 11.03
CA LEU A 569 -26.77 1.91 11.11
C LEU A 569 -26.98 2.60 9.75
N MET A 570 -26.70 1.92 8.65
CA MET A 570 -26.54 2.53 7.34
C MET A 570 -27.62 2.13 6.33
N CYS A 571 -28.18 0.91 6.42
CA CYS A 571 -29.11 0.39 5.41
C CYS A 571 -30.60 0.51 5.81
N MET A 572 -30.90 1.05 6.98
CA MET A 572 -32.26 1.15 7.51
C MET A 572 -32.90 2.54 7.29
N GLY A 573 -32.46 3.24 6.27
CA GLY A 573 -32.98 4.54 5.83
C GLY A 573 -32.17 5.75 6.31
N ARG A 574 -32.36 6.87 5.62
CA ARG A 574 -31.62 8.12 5.82
C ARG A 574 -31.80 8.68 7.23
N ASP A 575 -33.03 8.69 7.74
CA ASP A 575 -33.34 9.28 9.06
C ASP A 575 -32.61 8.56 10.19
N ARG A 576 -32.51 7.23 10.09
CA ARG A 576 -31.76 6.42 11.06
C ARG A 576 -30.27 6.71 10.99
N LEU A 577 -29.71 6.77 9.80
CA LEU A 577 -28.31 7.13 9.60
C LEU A 577 -27.98 8.50 10.22
N GLU A 578 -28.78 9.52 9.91
CA GLU A 578 -28.57 10.88 10.42
C GLU A 578 -28.71 10.98 11.94
N TYR A 579 -29.60 10.18 12.55
CA TYR A 579 -29.74 10.10 13.99
C TYR A 579 -28.44 9.62 14.64
N TYR A 580 -27.84 8.52 14.14
CA TYR A 580 -26.60 7.99 14.68
C TYR A 580 -25.39 8.87 14.37
N MET A 581 -25.35 9.52 13.21
CA MET A 581 -24.29 10.48 12.88
C MET A 581 -24.29 11.67 13.86
N LYS A 582 -25.46 12.19 14.24
CA LYS A 582 -25.58 13.24 15.27
C LYS A 582 -25.16 12.75 16.66
N ASP A 583 -25.44 11.51 17.00
CA ASP A 583 -25.01 10.93 18.27
C ASP A 583 -23.48 10.81 18.32
N TYR A 584 -22.87 10.28 17.26
CA TYR A 584 -21.41 10.18 17.17
C TYR A 584 -20.71 11.55 17.15
N GLU A 585 -21.28 12.54 16.50
CA GLU A 585 -20.74 13.91 16.53
C GLU A 585 -20.71 14.50 17.94
N LYS A 586 -21.74 14.26 18.74
CA LYS A 586 -21.78 14.70 20.16
C LYS A 586 -20.70 14.06 21.03
N ARG A 587 -20.25 12.86 20.64
CA ARG A 587 -19.27 12.05 21.39
C ARG A 587 -17.90 11.95 20.69
N LYS A 588 -17.63 12.79 19.70
CA LYS A 588 -16.47 12.63 18.79
C LYS A 588 -15.12 12.45 19.52
N ASP A 589 -14.92 13.12 20.65
CA ASP A 589 -13.67 13.06 21.41
C ASP A 589 -13.49 11.74 22.19
N THR A 590 -14.54 10.92 22.29
CA THR A 590 -14.56 9.66 23.02
C THR A 590 -14.76 8.44 22.14
N LEU A 591 -14.84 8.63 20.83
CA LEU A 591 -15.05 7.54 19.87
C LEU A 591 -13.86 6.58 19.83
N THR A 592 -14.17 5.30 19.86
CA THR A 592 -13.19 4.23 19.58
C THR A 592 -12.72 4.28 18.15
N GLN A 593 -11.60 3.63 17.85
CA GLN A 593 -11.09 3.55 16.46
C GLN A 593 -12.11 2.91 15.49
N LYS A 594 -12.87 1.90 15.97
CA LYS A 594 -13.94 1.28 15.15
C LYS A 594 -15.05 2.27 14.87
N GLU A 595 -15.51 3.02 15.88
CA GLU A 595 -16.56 4.05 15.70
C GLU A 595 -16.11 5.18 14.77
N GLN A 596 -14.85 5.61 14.84
CA GLN A 596 -14.28 6.60 13.90
C GLN A 596 -14.30 6.08 12.46
N ALA A 597 -13.95 4.81 12.24
CA ALA A 597 -14.05 4.17 10.94
C ALA A 597 -15.51 4.07 10.48
N THR A 598 -16.45 3.74 11.38
CA THR A 598 -17.89 3.71 11.09
C THR A 598 -18.40 5.09 10.66
N VAL A 599 -18.00 6.17 11.33
CA VAL A 599 -18.36 7.55 10.93
C VAL A 599 -17.88 7.88 9.54
N LYS A 600 -16.66 7.45 9.17
CA LYS A 600 -16.13 7.63 7.83
C LYS A 600 -16.99 6.95 6.77
N ASP A 601 -17.41 5.72 7.02
CA ASP A 601 -18.29 4.97 6.12
C ASP A 601 -19.71 5.58 6.07
N MET A 602 -20.23 6.06 7.21
CA MET A 602 -21.52 6.78 7.27
C MET A 602 -21.56 8.03 6.40
N LYS A 603 -20.46 8.79 6.31
CA LYS A 603 -20.38 9.98 5.45
C LYS A 603 -20.61 9.63 3.99
N ILE A 604 -20.09 8.48 3.54
CA ILE A 604 -20.29 8.00 2.16
C ILE A 604 -21.71 7.55 1.93
N VAL A 605 -22.32 6.87 2.89
CA VAL A 605 -23.74 6.48 2.82
C VAL A 605 -24.65 7.71 2.81
N GLN A 606 -24.35 8.72 3.63
CA GLN A 606 -25.09 10.00 3.64
C GLN A 606 -25.06 10.67 2.27
N GLU A 607 -23.90 10.70 1.61
CA GLU A 607 -23.76 11.22 0.26
C GLU A 607 -24.59 10.41 -0.74
N MET A 608 -24.59 9.09 -0.66
CA MET A 608 -25.38 8.22 -1.49
C MET A 608 -26.88 8.51 -1.37
N TYR A 609 -27.40 8.63 -0.14
CA TYR A 609 -28.79 9.00 0.12
C TYR A 609 -29.13 10.42 -0.39
N ALA A 610 -28.22 11.37 -0.19
CA ALA A 610 -28.39 12.75 -0.67
C ALA A 610 -28.52 12.81 -2.22
N ARG A 611 -27.84 11.92 -2.92
CA ARG A 611 -27.93 11.77 -4.38
C ARG A 611 -29.19 11.02 -4.84
N GLY A 612 -30.06 10.59 -3.93
CA GLY A 612 -31.32 9.91 -4.24
C GLY A 612 -31.18 8.40 -4.46
N PHE A 613 -30.10 7.79 -4.03
CA PHE A 613 -29.90 6.34 -4.05
C PHE A 613 -30.20 5.74 -2.66
N ASP A 614 -30.56 4.46 -2.63
CA ASP A 614 -30.94 3.75 -1.42
C ASP A 614 -30.49 2.29 -1.44
N PHE A 615 -30.74 1.57 -0.36
CA PHE A 615 -30.52 0.13 -0.25
C PHE A 615 -31.84 -0.63 -0.31
N VAL A 616 -31.82 -1.81 -0.93
CA VAL A 616 -32.87 -2.81 -0.71
C VAL A 616 -32.50 -3.68 0.49
N PRO A 617 -33.49 -4.27 1.19
CA PRO A 617 -33.20 -5.26 2.24
C PRO A 617 -32.38 -6.44 1.67
N VAL A 618 -31.52 -7.00 2.49
CA VAL A 618 -30.76 -8.21 2.13
C VAL A 618 -31.72 -9.35 1.83
N ASP A 619 -31.57 -9.95 0.65
CA ASP A 619 -32.23 -11.17 0.24
C ASP A 619 -31.25 -12.35 0.37
N LEU A 620 -31.55 -13.31 1.26
CA LEU A 620 -30.69 -14.45 1.55
C LEU A 620 -30.34 -15.31 0.31
N TYR A 621 -31.15 -15.25 -0.74
CA TYR A 621 -30.98 -16.06 -1.94
C TYR A 621 -30.33 -15.32 -3.10
N LYS A 622 -30.23 -13.97 -3.02
CA LYS A 622 -29.67 -13.11 -4.05
C LYS A 622 -28.40 -12.42 -3.62
N ALA A 623 -28.25 -12.10 -2.32
CA ALA A 623 -27.12 -11.39 -1.79
C ALA A 623 -25.82 -12.21 -1.95
N GLN A 624 -24.74 -11.52 -2.24
CA GLN A 624 -23.40 -12.10 -2.19
C GLN A 624 -22.82 -12.03 -0.77
N ALA A 625 -21.83 -12.87 -0.51
CA ALA A 625 -21.20 -12.93 0.81
C ALA A 625 -20.47 -11.62 1.13
N HIS A 626 -19.67 -11.08 0.20
CA HIS A 626 -18.69 -10.01 0.43
C HIS A 626 -18.82 -8.80 -0.51
N ARG A 627 -19.72 -8.86 -1.51
CA ARG A 627 -19.85 -7.79 -2.51
C ARG A 627 -21.26 -7.22 -2.52
N PHE A 628 -21.33 -5.89 -2.47
CA PHE A 628 -22.57 -5.16 -2.74
C PHE A 628 -22.93 -5.30 -4.22
N GLN A 629 -24.21 -5.30 -4.52
CA GLN A 629 -24.72 -5.47 -5.87
C GLN A 629 -25.57 -4.28 -6.27
N VAL A 630 -25.47 -3.84 -7.52
CA VAL A 630 -26.41 -2.92 -8.12
C VAL A 630 -27.71 -3.72 -8.39
N TYR A 631 -28.78 -3.35 -7.69
CA TYR A 631 -30.05 -4.07 -7.76
C TYR A 631 -30.96 -3.54 -8.89
N ASP A 632 -31.06 -2.22 -8.98
CA ASP A 632 -31.75 -1.49 -10.02
C ASP A 632 -31.14 -0.09 -10.20
N ASP A 633 -31.80 0.81 -10.91
CA ASP A 633 -31.30 2.16 -11.23
C ASP A 633 -31.15 3.09 -9.99
N LYS A 634 -31.64 2.68 -8.82
CA LYS A 634 -31.61 3.48 -7.59
C LYS A 634 -31.11 2.77 -6.35
N HIS A 635 -31.04 1.45 -6.39
CA HIS A 635 -30.81 0.68 -5.18
C HIS A 635 -29.59 -0.23 -5.27
N LEU A 636 -28.92 -0.38 -4.14
CA LEU A 636 -27.91 -1.39 -3.88
C LEU A 636 -28.46 -2.51 -2.99
N MET A 637 -28.07 -3.74 -3.24
CA MET A 637 -28.25 -4.83 -2.29
C MET A 637 -26.96 -4.99 -1.48
N PRO A 638 -27.01 -4.86 -0.15
CA PRO A 638 -25.86 -5.05 0.71
C PRO A 638 -25.33 -6.47 0.67
N ALA A 639 -24.03 -6.65 0.92
CA ALA A 639 -23.41 -7.95 1.14
C ALA A 639 -23.83 -8.54 2.50
N LEU A 640 -23.79 -9.87 2.62
CA LEU A 640 -24.16 -10.55 3.86
C LEU A 640 -23.23 -10.19 5.03
N ASP A 641 -21.94 -10.04 4.79
CA ASP A 641 -20.95 -9.65 5.81
C ASP A 641 -21.10 -8.20 6.30
N SER A 642 -21.95 -7.40 5.66
CA SER A 642 -22.34 -6.08 6.17
C SER A 642 -23.21 -6.14 7.43
N ILE A 643 -23.81 -7.33 7.72
CA ILE A 643 -24.60 -7.58 8.92
C ILE A 643 -23.65 -7.82 10.08
N GLU A 644 -23.77 -7.04 11.14
CA GLU A 644 -22.86 -7.11 12.29
C GLU A 644 -22.88 -8.50 12.94
N GLY A 645 -21.70 -9.07 13.13
CA GLY A 645 -21.51 -10.41 13.69
C GLY A 645 -21.51 -11.54 12.65
N LEU A 646 -21.95 -11.29 11.44
CA LEU A 646 -21.89 -12.27 10.34
C LEU A 646 -20.54 -12.12 9.61
N GLY A 647 -19.50 -12.74 10.15
CA GLY A 647 -18.15 -12.67 9.57
C GLY A 647 -18.02 -13.47 8.27
N ASP A 648 -16.88 -13.33 7.59
CA ASP A 648 -16.62 -13.85 6.24
C ASP A 648 -17.02 -15.31 6.05
N LYS A 649 -16.54 -16.20 6.92
CA LYS A 649 -16.85 -17.65 6.85
C LYS A 649 -18.33 -17.95 7.03
N ALA A 650 -19.00 -17.17 7.88
CA ALA A 650 -20.44 -17.34 8.10
C ALA A 650 -21.25 -16.84 6.90
N ALA A 651 -20.86 -15.71 6.30
CA ALA A 651 -21.46 -15.19 5.09
C ALA A 651 -21.31 -16.19 3.91
N ASP A 652 -20.12 -16.77 3.73
CA ASP A 652 -19.89 -17.82 2.74
C ASP A 652 -20.77 -19.06 2.98
N ALA A 653 -20.91 -19.47 4.23
CA ALA A 653 -21.75 -20.60 4.60
C ALA A 653 -23.23 -20.35 4.28
N VAL A 654 -23.71 -19.12 4.50
CA VAL A 654 -25.09 -18.72 4.13
C VAL A 654 -25.30 -18.81 2.63
N VAL A 655 -24.40 -18.25 1.82
CA VAL A 655 -24.50 -18.32 0.35
C VAL A 655 -24.48 -19.75 -0.14
N LEU A 656 -23.60 -20.59 0.39
CA LEU A 656 -23.50 -22.00 0.02
C LEU A 656 -24.78 -22.76 0.38
N ALA A 657 -25.32 -22.54 1.59
CA ALA A 657 -26.56 -23.16 2.04
C ALA A 657 -27.77 -22.71 1.20
N ALA A 658 -27.85 -21.40 0.88
CA ALA A 658 -28.94 -20.86 0.06
C ALA A 658 -28.97 -21.45 -1.36
N ARG A 659 -27.79 -21.70 -1.96
CA ARG A 659 -27.67 -22.38 -3.27
C ARG A 659 -28.23 -23.80 -3.27
N ASN A 660 -28.19 -24.47 -2.12
CA ASN A 660 -28.69 -25.86 -1.94
C ASN A 660 -30.19 -25.90 -1.65
N GLY A 661 -30.94 -24.86 -1.86
CA GLY A 661 -32.39 -24.76 -1.71
C GLY A 661 -32.85 -23.77 -0.63
N LYS A 662 -34.13 -23.43 -0.69
CA LYS A 662 -34.72 -22.49 0.28
C LYS A 662 -34.67 -23.04 1.69
N PHE A 663 -34.53 -22.13 2.65
CA PHE A 663 -34.64 -22.45 4.07
C PHE A 663 -36.10 -22.68 4.44
N LEU A 664 -36.35 -23.66 5.27
CA LEU A 664 -37.71 -24.02 5.73
C LEU A 664 -38.08 -23.28 7.00
N SER A 665 -37.08 -22.97 7.83
CA SER A 665 -37.26 -22.25 9.10
C SER A 665 -35.92 -21.62 9.51
N LYS A 666 -35.93 -20.82 10.58
CA LYS A 666 -34.70 -20.29 11.21
C LYS A 666 -33.86 -21.40 11.82
N ASP A 667 -34.47 -22.46 12.34
CA ASP A 667 -33.77 -23.67 12.80
C ASP A 667 -33.05 -24.39 11.65
N ASP A 668 -33.72 -24.58 10.50
CA ASP A 668 -33.08 -25.11 9.28
C ASP A 668 -31.92 -24.24 8.80
N PHE A 669 -32.09 -22.94 8.83
CA PHE A 669 -31.02 -21.98 8.53
C PHE A 669 -29.82 -22.18 9.45
N ARG A 670 -30.03 -22.24 10.77
CA ARG A 670 -28.99 -22.49 11.76
C ARG A 670 -28.25 -23.80 11.51
N ASP A 671 -28.98 -24.86 11.28
CA ASP A 671 -28.41 -26.19 11.11
C ASP A 671 -27.57 -26.30 9.84
N ARG A 672 -27.95 -25.63 8.76
CA ARG A 672 -27.26 -25.66 7.49
C ARG A 672 -26.09 -24.67 7.42
N THR A 673 -26.18 -23.52 8.11
CA THR A 673 -25.15 -22.47 8.05
C THR A 673 -24.20 -22.47 9.23
N LYS A 674 -24.60 -23.08 10.36
CA LYS A 674 -23.88 -23.03 11.65
C LYS A 674 -23.73 -21.62 12.23
N VAL A 675 -24.53 -20.66 11.77
CA VAL A 675 -24.60 -19.32 12.36
C VAL A 675 -25.16 -19.40 13.79
N SER A 676 -24.61 -18.64 14.70
CA SER A 676 -25.03 -18.65 16.10
C SER A 676 -26.45 -18.10 16.30
N LYS A 677 -27.16 -18.58 17.31
CA LYS A 677 -28.52 -18.12 17.61
C LYS A 677 -28.58 -16.60 17.81
N THR A 678 -27.62 -16.02 18.51
CA THR A 678 -27.57 -14.55 18.74
C THR A 678 -27.56 -13.76 17.43
N ILE A 679 -26.81 -14.22 16.43
CA ILE A 679 -26.75 -13.56 15.13
C ILE A 679 -28.08 -13.79 14.36
N ILE A 680 -28.68 -14.97 14.45
CA ILE A 680 -29.98 -15.26 13.84
C ILE A 680 -31.07 -14.37 14.43
N ASP A 681 -31.12 -14.22 15.76
CA ASP A 681 -32.06 -13.34 16.43
C ASP A 681 -31.87 -11.89 15.96
N PHE A 682 -30.62 -11.42 15.86
CA PHE A 682 -30.30 -10.10 15.32
C PHE A 682 -30.71 -9.93 13.84
N MET A 683 -30.46 -10.92 12.99
CA MET A 683 -30.91 -10.92 11.59
C MET A 683 -32.44 -10.91 11.48
N ALA A 684 -33.15 -11.58 12.42
CA ALA A 684 -34.60 -11.54 12.49
C ALA A 684 -35.12 -10.15 12.87
N ASP A 685 -34.49 -9.48 13.83
CA ASP A 685 -34.81 -8.10 14.21
C ASP A 685 -34.60 -7.11 13.07
N LEU A 686 -33.63 -7.38 12.19
CA LEU A 686 -33.38 -6.61 10.95
C LEU A 686 -34.36 -6.97 9.81
N GLY A 687 -35.24 -7.95 10.00
CA GLY A 687 -36.21 -8.38 8.99
C GLY A 687 -35.67 -9.22 7.85
N VAL A 688 -34.42 -9.75 7.96
CA VAL A 688 -33.73 -10.50 6.90
C VAL A 688 -34.45 -11.80 6.55
N PHE A 689 -35.11 -12.43 7.51
CA PHE A 689 -35.83 -13.70 7.32
C PHE A 689 -37.26 -13.54 6.76
N GLY A 690 -37.82 -12.32 6.73
CA GLY A 690 -39.22 -12.12 6.36
C GLY A 690 -40.16 -12.96 7.19
N ASP A 691 -41.05 -13.73 6.54
CA ASP A 691 -42.04 -14.59 7.19
C ASP A 691 -41.53 -16.02 7.49
N LEU A 692 -40.22 -16.24 7.52
CA LEU A 692 -39.65 -17.58 7.77
C LEU A 692 -39.96 -18.02 9.20
N PRO A 693 -40.62 -19.19 9.43
CA PRO A 693 -40.99 -19.68 10.77
C PRO A 693 -39.77 -20.01 11.63
N GLU A 694 -39.94 -20.02 12.93
CA GLU A 694 -38.87 -20.36 13.89
C GLU A 694 -38.40 -21.79 13.70
N SER A 695 -39.34 -22.75 13.60
CA SER A 695 -39.06 -24.18 13.56
C SER A 695 -39.83 -24.90 12.43
N ASN A 696 -39.28 -26.01 11.96
CA ASN A 696 -39.97 -26.91 11.02
C ASN A 696 -41.13 -27.71 11.69
N GLN A 697 -41.27 -27.62 13.00
CA GLN A 697 -42.33 -28.30 13.73
C GLN A 697 -43.59 -27.43 13.72
N PHE A 698 -44.66 -27.95 13.16
CA PHE A 698 -45.99 -27.35 13.33
C PHE A 698 -46.41 -27.45 14.80
N SER A 699 -46.67 -26.33 15.43
CA SER A 699 -47.31 -26.33 16.75
C SER A 699 -48.76 -26.75 16.58
N LEU A 700 -49.19 -27.69 17.43
CA LEU A 700 -50.60 -28.11 17.52
C LEU A 700 -51.54 -26.97 17.93
N PHE A 701 -50.99 -25.79 18.30
CA PHE A 701 -51.73 -24.60 18.76
C PHE A 701 -51.85 -23.50 17.67
N ASP A 702 -51.32 -23.73 16.45
CA ASP A 702 -51.42 -22.76 15.33
C ASP A 702 -52.69 -23.00 14.48
N TYR A 703 -53.72 -23.64 15.02
CA TYR A 703 -55.04 -23.80 14.41
C TYR A 703 -56.08 -23.01 15.21
#